data_e2e9911162c7da1d9363ca8d6afec89e
#
_entry.id   e2e9911162c7da1d9363ca8d6afec89e
#
_cell.length_a   1.000
_cell.length_b   1.000
_cell.length_c   1.000
_cell.angle_alpha   90.00
_cell.angle_beta   90.00
_cell.angle_gamma   90.00
#
_symmetry.space_group_name_H-M   'P 1'
#
loop_
_entity.id
_entity.type
_entity.pdbx_description
1 polymer ?
#
loop_
_entity_poly.entity_id
_entity_poly.type
_entity_poly.pdbx_seq_one_letter_code
_entity_poly.pdbx_strand_id
1 'polypeptide(L)'
;MRFLLLFTGLLALGSAFNLAGVPLSFTEDDAVLSLISDEVARKFAKELKAYVKTGVQSEVFQQISKQLAATHSQKDIFTRNIADLGAADQFVVCTTCRATLSVLGDMFREPDGELNGPNADEVAKKVMLDVCKRLNLQTEEVCAGLFDLNWASLNYIIQNTVAETRSLCGILPISFCQVKQNEFNFTLTIDGNTAGVDGPKSNIPAKSDADLKIVQLTDIHYDPEYEPGSLADCPEPMCCQRSSAAATIETSKQAGYWGDYRDCDTPLHLIENTFEHIRETHEQIDYIYHTGDVVPHIYWATTKDGNKDVLTKINQLIEEKFDGIPVYPNVGNHESHPSNVFGAADAPDELNVKWLYEHLWSIWSRWLPTDAEQTVLKGGYYTASPKQGFRIISINSNECYLWNWWVYLNGSIVVEQLQWLHDTLLAAEKAGEYVHILTHIPSGDADCWTVWAREFNRIIERFNHIIGGIFSGHTHVDELNVHYTSKGHAVSVSWNGGSLTTYSNKNPNYVIYQVEPESLQVVDYETWIFDLEKANAQGSSAKPEWFKEYSITEFTSDLSPAGLDALLDQLAENPKLLEKFWQYKHTSANPRLDDGCDNKCLSKTLCRMAVTVFDQKTRCNQLKAKLESNLPAVTTESPTTTSSPTTASSPGTPTTQGPITTEKPEGGTATSISGVQLTTMAAILLVARFLY
;
A
#
# COMPACT_ATOMS: atom_id res chain seq x y z
N MET A 1 -40.79 -13.20 -15.92
CA MET A 1 -40.33 -14.45 -15.24
C MET A 1 -38.92 -14.36 -14.67
N ARG A 2 -37.94 -13.75 -15.31
CA ARG A 2 -36.59 -13.52 -14.71
C ARG A 2 -36.58 -12.55 -13.52
N PHE A 3 -37.45 -11.54 -13.52
CA PHE A 3 -37.58 -10.57 -12.40
C PHE A 3 -38.20 -11.19 -11.13
N LEU A 4 -39.09 -12.17 -11.28
CA LEU A 4 -39.72 -12.85 -10.15
C LEU A 4 -38.74 -13.89 -9.50
N LEU A 5 -37.84 -14.48 -10.28
CA LEU A 5 -36.81 -15.39 -9.80
C LEU A 5 -35.70 -14.64 -9.04
N LEU A 6 -35.36 -13.39 -9.44
CA LEU A 6 -34.47 -12.51 -8.71
C LEU A 6 -35.06 -12.09 -7.36
N PHE A 7 -36.36 -11.82 -7.29
CA PHE A 7 -37.03 -11.41 -6.05
C PHE A 7 -37.20 -12.56 -5.06
N THR A 8 -37.44 -13.78 -5.55
CA THR A 8 -37.48 -14.98 -4.70
C THR A 8 -36.08 -15.44 -4.30
N GLY A 9 -35.05 -15.21 -5.13
CA GLY A 9 -33.65 -15.41 -4.79
C GLY A 9 -33.17 -14.40 -3.74
N LEU A 10 -33.52 -13.13 -3.86
CA LEU A 10 -33.23 -12.08 -2.88
C LEU A 10 -33.91 -12.32 -1.52
N LEU A 11 -35.14 -12.83 -1.51
CA LEU A 11 -35.80 -13.24 -0.26
C LEU A 11 -35.18 -14.50 0.37
N ALA A 12 -34.65 -15.41 -0.44
CA ALA A 12 -33.92 -16.58 0.04
C ALA A 12 -32.51 -16.22 0.52
N LEU A 13 -31.83 -15.27 -0.12
CA LEU A 13 -30.51 -14.77 0.25
C LEU A 13 -30.59 -13.81 1.46
N GLY A 14 -31.60 -12.97 1.55
CA GLY A 14 -31.90 -12.20 2.77
C GLY A 14 -32.26 -13.10 3.96
N SER A 15 -32.74 -14.29 3.72
CA SER A 15 -32.94 -15.33 4.74
C SER A 15 -31.69 -16.19 4.97
N ALA A 16 -30.71 -16.21 4.10
CA ALA A 16 -29.45 -16.97 4.27
C ALA A 16 -28.40 -16.17 5.10
N PHE A 17 -28.46 -14.85 5.10
CA PHE A 17 -27.84 -14.03 6.12
C PHE A 17 -28.68 -14.04 7.41
N ASN A 18 -29.75 -14.75 7.38
CA ASN A 18 -30.62 -15.00 8.48
C ASN A 18 -30.06 -16.21 9.27
N LEU A 19 -29.36 -15.94 10.37
CA LEU A 19 -29.50 -16.68 11.62
C LEU A 19 -29.30 -18.23 11.63
N ALA A 20 -29.11 -18.90 10.51
CA ALA A 20 -29.07 -20.34 10.43
C ALA A 20 -27.73 -20.96 10.04
N GLY A 21 -26.63 -20.19 10.04
CA GLY A 21 -25.28 -20.75 9.85
C GLY A 21 -24.99 -21.28 8.44
N VAL A 22 -25.69 -20.82 7.43
CA VAL A 22 -25.39 -21.14 6.02
C VAL A 22 -24.30 -20.19 5.53
N PRO A 23 -23.14 -20.67 5.06
CA PRO A 23 -22.09 -19.80 4.52
C PRO A 23 -22.60 -19.06 3.28
N LEU A 24 -22.39 -17.74 3.25
CA LEU A 24 -22.56 -16.93 2.02
C LEU A 24 -21.66 -17.50 0.93
N SER A 25 -22.23 -17.74 -0.25
CA SER A 25 -21.45 -18.03 -1.44
C SER A 25 -20.93 -16.70 -1.98
N PHE A 26 -19.61 -16.46 -1.86
CA PHE A 26 -18.92 -15.28 -2.42
C PHE A 26 -18.59 -15.44 -3.91
N THR A 27 -19.25 -16.36 -4.61
CA THR A 27 -19.19 -16.56 -6.06
C THR A 27 -20.28 -15.80 -6.81
N GLU A 28 -21.07 -15.01 -6.09
CA GLU A 28 -22.17 -14.22 -6.63
C GLU A 28 -21.68 -13.03 -7.48
N ASP A 29 -22.56 -12.57 -8.37
CA ASP A 29 -22.37 -11.35 -9.18
C ASP A 29 -22.18 -10.13 -8.27
N ASP A 30 -21.26 -9.22 -8.62
CA ASP A 30 -20.94 -7.99 -7.88
C ASP A 30 -22.20 -7.15 -7.57
N ALA A 31 -23.18 -7.13 -8.46
CA ALA A 31 -24.45 -6.40 -8.23
C ALA A 31 -25.25 -7.05 -7.07
N VAL A 32 -25.22 -8.35 -6.94
CA VAL A 32 -25.89 -9.09 -5.87
C VAL A 32 -25.15 -8.87 -4.55
N LEU A 33 -23.81 -8.97 -4.55
CA LEU A 33 -22.98 -8.70 -3.38
C LEU A 33 -23.15 -7.26 -2.88
N SER A 34 -23.25 -6.29 -3.79
CA SER A 34 -23.49 -4.89 -3.44
C SER A 34 -24.84 -4.69 -2.74
N LEU A 35 -25.92 -5.31 -3.24
CA LEU A 35 -27.26 -5.21 -2.64
C LEU A 35 -27.30 -5.85 -1.25
N ILE A 36 -26.69 -7.04 -1.09
CA ILE A 36 -26.66 -7.73 0.19
C ILE A 36 -25.84 -6.92 1.20
N SER A 37 -24.66 -6.42 0.79
CA SER A 37 -23.81 -5.56 1.62
C SER A 37 -24.55 -4.31 2.09
N ASP A 38 -25.30 -3.63 1.20
CA ASP A 38 -26.06 -2.42 1.54
C ASP A 38 -27.21 -2.72 2.51
N GLU A 39 -27.92 -3.84 2.34
CA GLU A 39 -28.98 -4.25 3.27
C GLU A 39 -28.44 -4.59 4.66
N VAL A 40 -27.37 -5.35 4.72
CA VAL A 40 -26.69 -5.72 5.99
C VAL A 40 -26.15 -4.48 6.66
N ALA A 41 -25.50 -3.59 5.92
CA ALA A 41 -24.97 -2.32 6.43
C ALA A 41 -26.05 -1.45 7.04
N ARG A 42 -27.21 -1.31 6.41
CA ARG A 42 -28.36 -0.54 6.98
C ARG A 42 -28.88 -1.13 8.26
N LYS A 43 -29.05 -2.45 8.33
CA LYS A 43 -29.47 -3.13 9.57
C LYS A 43 -28.44 -2.93 10.67
N PHE A 44 -27.17 -3.08 10.32
CA PHE A 44 -26.07 -2.93 11.26
C PHE A 44 -25.93 -1.49 11.76
N ALA A 45 -26.00 -0.49 10.87
CA ALA A 45 -26.00 0.93 11.25
C ALA A 45 -27.10 1.27 12.25
N LYS A 46 -28.32 0.76 12.04
CA LYS A 46 -29.45 0.96 12.97
C LYS A 46 -29.13 0.41 14.37
N GLU A 47 -28.61 -0.79 14.45
CA GLU A 47 -28.27 -1.42 15.74
C GLU A 47 -27.06 -0.77 16.40
N LEU A 48 -26.06 -0.36 15.59
CA LEU A 48 -24.90 0.39 16.07
C LEU A 48 -25.32 1.76 16.64
N LYS A 49 -26.21 2.49 15.97
CA LYS A 49 -26.78 3.76 16.46
C LYS A 49 -27.50 3.56 17.80
N ALA A 50 -28.27 2.49 17.94
CA ALA A 50 -28.93 2.15 19.20
C ALA A 50 -27.91 1.80 20.31
N TYR A 51 -26.85 1.08 19.99
CA TYR A 51 -25.78 0.77 20.92
C TYR A 51 -25.02 2.01 21.39
N VAL A 52 -24.65 2.91 20.46
CA VAL A 52 -24.01 4.19 20.79
C VAL A 52 -24.84 5.01 21.75
N LYS A 53 -26.19 5.05 21.56
CA LYS A 53 -27.13 5.78 22.41
C LYS A 53 -27.32 5.19 23.82
N THR A 54 -27.38 3.89 23.90
CA THR A 54 -27.88 3.22 25.14
C THR A 54 -26.78 2.45 25.88
N GLY A 55 -25.64 2.20 25.26
CA GLY A 55 -24.61 1.30 25.77
C GLY A 55 -25.04 -0.18 25.81
N VAL A 56 -26.24 -0.51 25.28
CA VAL A 56 -26.81 -1.86 25.32
C VAL A 56 -26.76 -2.52 23.95
N GLN A 57 -26.15 -3.68 23.88
CA GLN A 57 -26.07 -4.49 22.66
C GLN A 57 -27.36 -5.31 22.48
N SER A 58 -28.06 -5.11 21.37
CA SER A 58 -29.20 -5.94 21.00
C SER A 58 -28.73 -7.35 20.54
N GLU A 59 -29.61 -8.34 20.58
CA GLU A 59 -29.33 -9.68 20.04
C GLU A 59 -29.00 -9.61 18.54
N VAL A 60 -29.68 -8.74 17.79
CA VAL A 60 -29.45 -8.54 16.34
C VAL A 60 -28.07 -7.95 16.10
N PHE A 61 -27.67 -6.96 16.88
CA PHE A 61 -26.33 -6.37 16.82
C PHE A 61 -25.27 -7.46 17.07
N GLN A 62 -25.44 -8.23 18.14
CA GLN A 62 -24.56 -9.34 18.49
C GLN A 62 -24.42 -10.36 17.37
N GLN A 63 -25.52 -10.69 16.73
CA GLN A 63 -25.59 -11.71 15.71
C GLN A 63 -24.91 -11.29 14.42
N ILE A 64 -25.19 -10.06 13.94
CA ILE A 64 -24.53 -9.50 12.75
C ILE A 64 -23.01 -9.41 12.98
N SER A 65 -22.61 -8.89 14.14
CA SER A 65 -21.19 -8.77 14.51
C SER A 65 -20.47 -10.11 14.51
N LYS A 66 -21.09 -11.14 15.12
CA LYS A 66 -20.53 -12.48 15.15
C LYS A 66 -20.39 -13.09 13.76
N GLN A 67 -21.35 -12.86 12.88
CA GLN A 67 -21.29 -13.36 11.49
C GLN A 67 -20.18 -12.67 10.70
N LEU A 68 -20.08 -11.34 10.78
CA LEU A 68 -19.02 -10.60 10.13
C LEU A 68 -17.64 -11.03 10.64
N ALA A 69 -17.48 -11.22 11.95
CA ALA A 69 -16.26 -11.70 12.56
C ALA A 69 -15.84 -13.11 12.11
N ALA A 70 -16.81 -14.00 11.95
CA ALA A 70 -16.54 -15.37 11.50
C ALA A 70 -16.18 -15.45 10.01
N THR A 71 -16.36 -14.37 9.26
CA THR A 71 -16.21 -14.32 7.80
C THR A 71 -14.80 -13.93 7.36
N HIS A 72 -13.96 -13.38 8.25
CA HIS A 72 -12.65 -12.84 7.89
C HIS A 72 -11.48 -13.48 8.67
N SER A 73 -10.27 -13.34 8.11
CA SER A 73 -9.02 -13.63 8.80
C SER A 73 -8.46 -12.34 9.44
N GLN A 74 -8.30 -12.32 10.76
CA GLN A 74 -7.81 -11.14 11.50
C GLN A 74 -6.47 -10.61 10.96
N LYS A 75 -5.54 -11.51 10.65
CA LYS A 75 -4.19 -11.12 10.20
C LYS A 75 -4.22 -10.51 8.80
N ASP A 76 -5.06 -11.01 7.90
CA ASP A 76 -5.03 -10.62 6.49
C ASP A 76 -5.60 -9.21 6.22
N ILE A 77 -6.56 -8.77 7.02
CA ILE A 77 -7.19 -7.44 6.83
C ILE A 77 -6.22 -6.29 7.13
N PHE A 78 -5.28 -6.47 8.05
CA PHE A 78 -4.35 -5.41 8.46
C PHE A 78 -3.00 -5.44 7.75
N THR A 79 -2.62 -6.58 7.19
CA THR A 79 -1.30 -6.77 6.57
C THR A 79 -1.32 -6.80 5.04
N ARG A 80 -2.51 -6.79 4.41
CA ARG A 80 -2.67 -6.88 2.94
C ARG A 80 -3.39 -5.66 2.38
N ASN A 81 -3.01 -5.26 1.17
CA ASN A 81 -3.77 -4.29 0.40
C ASN A 81 -5.23 -4.75 0.23
N ILE A 82 -6.20 -3.83 0.33
CA ILE A 82 -7.66 -4.14 0.22
C ILE A 82 -8.00 -4.91 -1.05
N ALA A 83 -7.36 -4.56 -2.15
CA ALA A 83 -7.57 -5.22 -3.44
C ALA A 83 -7.11 -6.69 -3.46
N ASP A 84 -6.24 -7.06 -2.54
CA ASP A 84 -5.66 -8.40 -2.43
C ASP A 84 -6.43 -9.31 -1.48
N LEU A 85 -7.39 -8.74 -0.75
CA LEU A 85 -8.26 -9.50 0.15
C LEU A 85 -9.15 -10.46 -0.63
N GLY A 86 -9.51 -11.56 -0.01
CA GLY A 86 -10.55 -12.47 -0.50
C GLY A 86 -11.92 -11.77 -0.58
N ALA A 87 -12.84 -12.27 -1.41
CA ALA A 87 -14.17 -11.69 -1.57
C ALA A 87 -14.95 -11.60 -0.23
N ALA A 88 -14.72 -12.54 0.67
CA ALA A 88 -15.31 -12.54 2.00
C ALA A 88 -14.82 -11.36 2.86
N ASP A 89 -13.51 -11.14 2.88
CA ASP A 89 -12.90 -10.01 3.60
C ASP A 89 -13.33 -8.67 2.98
N GLN A 90 -13.32 -8.56 1.66
CA GLN A 90 -13.82 -7.39 0.95
C GLN A 90 -15.28 -7.09 1.28
N PHE A 91 -16.13 -8.13 1.42
CA PHE A 91 -17.52 -7.98 1.81
C PHE A 91 -17.64 -7.40 3.23
N VAL A 92 -16.85 -7.92 4.17
CA VAL A 92 -16.81 -7.40 5.55
C VAL A 92 -16.38 -5.93 5.55
N VAL A 93 -15.29 -5.61 4.84
CA VAL A 93 -14.76 -4.25 4.72
C VAL A 93 -15.83 -3.30 4.16
N CYS A 94 -16.43 -3.62 3.01
CA CYS A 94 -17.45 -2.79 2.39
C CYS A 94 -18.69 -2.57 3.27
N THR A 95 -19.23 -3.66 3.83
CA THR A 95 -20.44 -3.63 4.66
C THR A 95 -20.25 -2.78 5.91
N THR A 96 -19.09 -2.93 6.53
CA THR A 96 -18.76 -2.23 7.76
C THR A 96 -18.51 -0.75 7.49
N CYS A 97 -17.78 -0.42 6.42
CA CYS A 97 -17.62 0.96 5.96
C CYS A 97 -18.97 1.66 5.82
N ARG A 98 -19.87 1.10 5.03
CA ARG A 98 -21.20 1.67 4.81
C ARG A 98 -21.97 1.88 6.11
N ALA A 99 -21.93 0.91 7.02
CA ALA A 99 -22.62 1.01 8.31
C ALA A 99 -22.04 2.10 9.20
N THR A 100 -20.71 2.13 9.35
CA THR A 100 -20.02 3.08 10.23
C THR A 100 -20.15 4.51 9.72
N LEU A 101 -19.87 4.76 8.43
CA LEU A 101 -19.99 6.10 7.87
C LEU A 101 -21.44 6.60 7.85
N SER A 102 -22.43 5.71 7.75
CA SER A 102 -23.84 6.09 7.94
C SER A 102 -24.10 6.61 9.34
N VAL A 103 -23.61 5.89 10.37
CA VAL A 103 -23.80 6.30 11.78
C VAL A 103 -23.05 7.59 12.09
N LEU A 104 -21.81 7.72 11.66
CA LEU A 104 -21.02 8.94 11.86
C LEU A 104 -21.65 10.14 11.13
N GLY A 105 -22.15 9.94 9.91
CA GLY A 105 -22.91 10.98 9.20
C GLY A 105 -24.13 11.45 9.97
N ASP A 106 -24.94 10.52 10.48
CA ASP A 106 -26.11 10.83 11.29
C ASP A 106 -25.72 11.52 12.63
N MET A 107 -24.55 11.19 13.20
CA MET A 107 -24.07 11.78 14.44
C MET A 107 -23.60 13.23 14.29
N PHE A 108 -22.90 13.51 13.20
CA PHE A 108 -22.13 14.76 13.09
C PHE A 108 -22.66 15.73 12.04
N ARG A 109 -23.52 15.30 11.10
CA ARG A 109 -24.10 16.17 10.04
C ARG A 109 -25.54 16.62 10.31
N GLU A 110 -26.29 15.92 11.14
CA GLU A 110 -27.66 16.32 11.48
C GLU A 110 -27.64 17.28 12.67
N PRO A 111 -28.08 18.55 12.49
CA PRO A 111 -28.04 19.57 13.55
C PRO A 111 -28.86 19.19 14.82
N ASP A 112 -29.92 18.43 14.61
CA ASP A 112 -30.81 17.93 15.67
C ASP A 112 -30.54 16.47 16.05
N GLY A 113 -29.40 15.92 15.60
CA GLY A 113 -29.00 14.53 15.84
C GLY A 113 -28.90 14.27 17.35
N GLU A 114 -29.66 13.29 17.86
CA GLU A 114 -29.65 12.88 19.28
C GLU A 114 -28.26 12.46 19.81
N LEU A 115 -27.26 12.41 18.93
CA LEU A 115 -25.87 12.06 19.22
C LEU A 115 -24.92 13.26 19.07
N ASN A 116 -25.42 14.41 18.58
CA ASN A 116 -24.66 15.64 18.42
C ASN A 116 -24.66 16.44 19.73
N GLY A 117 -24.01 15.94 20.74
CA GLY A 117 -23.88 16.56 22.06
C GLY A 117 -22.45 16.99 22.36
N PRO A 118 -22.23 17.79 23.42
CA PRO A 118 -20.89 18.27 23.78
C PRO A 118 -19.85 17.17 24.08
N ASN A 119 -20.27 15.92 24.16
CA ASN A 119 -19.42 14.76 24.41
C ASN A 119 -19.39 13.78 23.21
N ALA A 120 -19.82 14.21 22.03
CA ALA A 120 -19.88 13.33 20.86
C ALA A 120 -18.50 12.71 20.51
N ASP A 121 -17.43 13.49 20.60
CA ASP A 121 -16.07 13.02 20.36
C ASP A 121 -15.62 11.98 21.38
N GLU A 122 -15.92 12.19 22.68
CA GLU A 122 -15.60 11.22 23.73
C GLU A 122 -16.38 9.91 23.55
N VAL A 123 -17.63 9.99 23.12
CA VAL A 123 -18.45 8.82 22.82
C VAL A 123 -17.88 8.07 21.62
N ALA A 124 -17.51 8.79 20.55
CA ALA A 124 -16.86 8.20 19.38
C ALA A 124 -15.56 7.49 19.77
N LYS A 125 -14.68 8.16 20.52
CA LYS A 125 -13.42 7.58 21.01
C LYS A 125 -13.66 6.33 21.84
N LYS A 126 -14.56 6.39 22.81
CA LYS A 126 -14.86 5.24 23.68
C LYS A 126 -15.37 4.04 22.88
N VAL A 127 -16.28 4.28 21.94
CA VAL A 127 -16.82 3.22 21.07
C VAL A 127 -15.70 2.63 20.22
N MET A 128 -14.86 3.46 19.64
CA MET A 128 -13.75 3.04 18.79
C MET A 128 -12.73 2.19 19.56
N LEU A 129 -12.29 2.66 20.73
CA LEU A 129 -11.36 1.92 21.58
C LEU A 129 -11.94 0.61 22.11
N ASP A 130 -13.19 0.62 22.58
CA ASP A 130 -13.86 -0.59 23.06
C ASP A 130 -13.90 -1.67 21.98
N VAL A 131 -14.05 -1.27 20.78
CA VAL A 131 -14.16 -2.16 19.65
C VAL A 131 -12.81 -2.64 19.15
N CYS A 132 -11.83 -1.76 18.99
CA CYS A 132 -10.47 -2.13 18.66
C CYS A 132 -9.94 -3.20 19.64
N LYS A 133 -10.17 -2.97 20.93
CA LYS A 133 -9.78 -3.90 22.00
C LYS A 133 -10.55 -5.22 21.95
N ARG A 134 -11.88 -5.19 21.77
CA ARG A 134 -12.70 -6.41 21.70
C ARG A 134 -12.39 -7.27 20.49
N LEU A 135 -11.94 -6.66 19.43
CA LEU A 135 -11.57 -7.33 18.20
C LEU A 135 -10.14 -7.85 18.24
N ASN A 136 -9.37 -7.46 19.23
CA ASN A 136 -7.94 -7.70 19.27
C ASN A 136 -7.29 -7.27 17.93
N LEU A 137 -7.70 -6.08 17.43
CA LEU A 137 -7.20 -5.55 16.16
C LEU A 137 -5.76 -5.13 16.30
N GLN A 138 -5.51 -4.37 17.37
CA GLN A 138 -4.21 -3.89 17.75
C GLN A 138 -4.15 -3.70 19.27
N THR A 139 -2.97 -3.34 19.78
CA THR A 139 -2.80 -2.97 21.18
C THR A 139 -3.66 -1.74 21.51
N GLU A 140 -4.01 -1.57 22.77
CA GLU A 140 -4.80 -0.41 23.21
C GLU A 140 -4.08 0.91 22.93
N GLU A 141 -2.75 0.92 23.01
CA GLU A 141 -1.91 2.08 22.71
C GLU A 141 -2.00 2.47 21.22
N VAL A 142 -1.83 1.51 20.33
CA VAL A 142 -1.94 1.73 18.88
C VAL A 142 -3.33 2.24 18.51
N CYS A 143 -4.39 1.59 19.03
CA CYS A 143 -5.76 2.00 18.76
C CYS A 143 -6.07 3.43 19.25
N ALA A 144 -5.57 3.79 20.44
CA ALA A 144 -5.77 5.13 21.00
C ALA A 144 -5.00 6.19 20.20
N GLY A 145 -3.74 5.90 19.86
CA GLY A 145 -2.91 6.83 19.10
C GLY A 145 -3.47 7.09 17.71
N LEU A 146 -3.88 6.04 16.99
CA LEU A 146 -4.52 6.19 15.68
C LEU A 146 -5.79 7.04 15.74
N PHE A 147 -6.65 6.81 16.73
CA PHE A 147 -7.84 7.64 16.91
C PHE A 147 -7.47 9.09 17.18
N ASP A 148 -6.61 9.33 18.18
CA ASP A 148 -6.26 10.68 18.63
C ASP A 148 -5.61 11.51 17.51
N LEU A 149 -4.78 10.89 16.67
CA LEU A 149 -4.13 11.57 15.56
C LEU A 149 -5.08 11.90 14.40
N ASN A 150 -5.98 10.98 14.05
CA ASN A 150 -6.78 11.10 12.81
C ASN A 150 -8.18 11.71 13.03
N TRP A 151 -8.70 11.67 14.25
CA TRP A 151 -10.10 12.02 14.51
C TRP A 151 -10.48 13.43 14.08
N ALA A 152 -9.63 14.41 14.33
CA ALA A 152 -9.93 15.79 13.96
C ALA A 152 -10.13 15.97 12.44
N SER A 153 -9.27 15.39 11.62
CA SER A 153 -9.39 15.40 10.15
C SER A 153 -10.62 14.63 9.69
N LEU A 154 -10.84 13.44 10.22
CA LEU A 154 -12.02 12.61 9.87
C LEU A 154 -13.32 13.31 10.21
N ASN A 155 -13.43 13.88 11.40
CA ASN A 155 -14.62 14.61 11.85
C ASN A 155 -14.89 15.82 10.94
N TYR A 156 -13.84 16.59 10.60
CA TYR A 156 -13.97 17.71 9.66
C TYR A 156 -14.49 17.24 8.29
N ILE A 157 -13.93 16.15 7.75
CA ILE A 157 -14.32 15.61 6.45
C ILE A 157 -15.76 15.08 6.48
N ILE A 158 -16.15 14.34 7.53
CA ILE A 158 -17.52 13.85 7.70
C ILE A 158 -18.53 14.99 7.70
N GLN A 159 -18.20 16.11 8.33
CA GLN A 159 -19.10 17.28 8.41
C GLN A 159 -19.17 18.06 7.10
N ASN A 160 -18.09 18.11 6.32
CA ASN A 160 -17.93 19.02 5.18
C ASN A 160 -17.90 18.32 3.81
N THR A 161 -17.86 16.98 3.73
CA THR A 161 -17.86 16.28 2.44
C THR A 161 -19.11 16.57 1.62
N VAL A 162 -18.95 16.72 0.31
CA VAL A 162 -20.06 16.97 -0.63
C VAL A 162 -20.94 15.73 -0.85
N ALA A 163 -20.43 14.54 -0.54
CA ALA A 163 -21.12 13.28 -0.75
C ALA A 163 -21.95 12.83 0.45
N GLU A 164 -22.87 11.90 0.22
CA GLU A 164 -23.49 11.13 1.29
C GLU A 164 -22.40 10.27 1.96
N THR A 165 -22.25 10.36 3.30
CA THR A 165 -21.12 9.75 4.01
C THR A 165 -20.93 8.26 3.75
N ARG A 166 -22.03 7.47 3.72
CA ARG A 166 -21.93 6.04 3.42
C ARG A 166 -21.43 5.72 1.99
N SER A 167 -21.60 6.66 1.04
CA SER A 167 -21.15 6.47 -0.33
C SER A 167 -19.66 6.74 -0.52
N LEU A 168 -18.97 7.33 0.48
CA LEU A 168 -17.52 7.44 0.50
C LEU A 168 -16.83 6.07 0.41
N CYS A 169 -17.48 5.01 0.90
CA CYS A 169 -16.96 3.64 0.76
C CYS A 169 -16.84 3.18 -0.71
N GLY A 170 -17.50 3.86 -1.64
CA GLY A 170 -17.40 3.56 -3.07
C GLY A 170 -16.06 3.92 -3.70
N ILE A 171 -15.19 4.64 -2.99
CA ILE A 171 -13.83 4.95 -3.45
C ILE A 171 -12.88 3.76 -3.19
N LEU A 172 -13.22 2.88 -2.25
CA LEU A 172 -12.42 1.69 -1.96
C LEU A 172 -12.26 0.81 -3.22
N PRO A 173 -11.10 0.16 -3.41
CA PRO A 173 -10.83 -0.72 -4.55
C PRO A 173 -11.56 -2.08 -4.45
N ILE A 174 -12.84 -2.05 -4.12
CA ILE A 174 -13.75 -3.18 -4.00
C ILE A 174 -14.88 -3.02 -5.03
N SER A 175 -14.91 -3.87 -6.06
CA SER A 175 -15.80 -3.75 -7.21
C SER A 175 -17.28 -3.58 -6.84
N PHE A 176 -17.79 -4.39 -5.93
CA PHE A 176 -19.18 -4.33 -5.48
C PHE A 176 -19.48 -3.25 -4.43
N CYS A 177 -18.44 -2.61 -3.87
CA CYS A 177 -18.59 -1.46 -2.96
C CYS A 177 -18.71 -0.15 -3.71
N GLN A 178 -18.25 -0.10 -4.95
CA GLN A 178 -18.23 1.10 -5.76
C GLN A 178 -19.64 1.65 -5.96
N VAL A 179 -19.81 2.91 -5.58
CA VAL A 179 -21.00 3.71 -5.90
C VAL A 179 -20.57 4.73 -6.93
N LYS A 180 -21.27 4.83 -8.05
CA LYS A 180 -21.01 5.89 -9.02
C LYS A 180 -21.33 7.23 -8.37
N GLN A 181 -20.29 7.94 -7.98
CA GLN A 181 -20.36 9.26 -7.34
C GLN A 181 -19.96 10.29 -8.36
N ASN A 182 -20.94 11.05 -8.87
CA ASN A 182 -20.67 12.14 -9.80
C ASN A 182 -19.81 13.24 -9.13
N GLU A 183 -19.93 13.41 -7.82
CA GLU A 183 -19.25 14.43 -7.02
C GLU A 183 -17.74 14.22 -6.97
N PHE A 184 -17.28 12.98 -7.11
CA PHE A 184 -15.84 12.63 -7.11
C PHE A 184 -15.32 12.31 -8.51
N ASN A 185 -16.15 12.43 -9.56
CA ASN A 185 -15.74 12.20 -10.93
C ASN A 185 -15.44 13.54 -11.61
N PHE A 186 -14.22 13.71 -12.06
CA PHE A 186 -13.80 14.87 -12.83
C PHE A 186 -13.11 14.44 -14.13
N THR A 187 -13.04 15.34 -15.08
CA THR A 187 -12.33 15.15 -16.35
C THR A 187 -11.58 16.42 -16.69
N LEU A 188 -10.28 16.31 -16.89
CA LEU A 188 -9.44 17.42 -17.30
C LEU A 188 -9.63 17.78 -18.76
N THR A 189 -9.52 19.06 -19.08
CA THR A 189 -9.37 19.51 -20.47
C THR A 189 -7.90 19.33 -20.84
N ILE A 190 -7.64 18.44 -21.79
CA ILE A 190 -6.31 18.20 -22.32
C ILE A 190 -6.18 18.90 -23.66
N ASP A 191 -5.42 19.99 -23.70
CA ASP A 191 -5.24 20.82 -24.87
C ASP A 191 -4.23 20.22 -25.86
N GLY A 192 -4.47 20.55 -27.12
CA GLY A 192 -3.55 20.26 -28.23
C GLY A 192 -3.92 19.00 -29.02
N ASN A 193 -3.50 19.00 -30.28
CA ASN A 193 -3.55 17.80 -31.10
C ASN A 193 -2.72 16.70 -30.40
N THR A 194 -3.18 15.47 -30.49
CA THR A 194 -2.43 14.30 -30.07
C THR A 194 -1.14 14.24 -30.89
N ALA A 195 -0.12 15.03 -30.53
CA ALA A 195 1.23 14.90 -31.09
C ALA A 195 1.92 13.66 -30.52
N GLY A 196 1.28 13.01 -29.52
CA GLY A 196 1.70 11.72 -29.01
C GLY A 196 1.72 10.67 -30.11
N VAL A 197 2.63 9.76 -30.02
CA VAL A 197 2.74 8.62 -30.95
C VAL A 197 1.43 7.82 -30.86
N ASP A 198 0.69 7.79 -32.00
CA ASP A 198 -0.53 6.98 -32.12
C ASP A 198 -0.21 5.51 -32.44
N GLY A 199 0.79 4.98 -31.74
CA GLY A 199 1.30 3.62 -31.89
C GLY A 199 2.27 3.26 -30.77
N PRO A 200 2.71 2.00 -30.68
CA PRO A 200 3.66 1.59 -29.68
C PRO A 200 4.96 2.36 -29.84
N LYS A 201 5.46 2.96 -28.75
CA LYS A 201 6.74 3.65 -28.73
C LYS A 201 7.83 2.58 -28.74
N SER A 202 8.54 2.50 -29.84
CA SER A 202 9.68 1.60 -30.06
C SER A 202 10.92 2.40 -30.45
N ASN A 203 12.09 1.78 -30.31
CA ASN A 203 13.40 2.36 -30.56
C ASN A 203 13.90 3.29 -29.46
N ILE A 204 14.56 2.71 -28.48
CA ILE A 204 15.47 3.45 -27.60
C ILE A 204 16.91 3.28 -28.12
N PRO A 205 17.79 4.25 -27.86
CA PRO A 205 19.22 4.13 -28.15
C PRO A 205 19.83 2.92 -27.44
N ALA A 206 20.92 2.40 -28.00
CA ALA A 206 21.71 1.37 -27.33
C ALA A 206 22.46 2.00 -26.14
N LYS A 207 22.62 1.23 -25.06
CA LYS A 207 23.45 1.58 -23.90
C LYS A 207 24.86 1.97 -24.32
N SER A 208 25.40 3.02 -23.70
CA SER A 208 26.74 3.55 -24.00
C SER A 208 27.47 4.00 -22.72
N ASP A 209 28.78 4.23 -22.80
CA ASP A 209 29.59 4.79 -21.72
C ASP A 209 29.29 6.28 -21.45
N ALA A 210 28.55 6.95 -22.35
CA ALA A 210 28.14 8.33 -22.21
C ALA A 210 26.79 8.51 -21.50
N ASP A 211 26.12 7.41 -21.12
CA ASP A 211 24.83 7.45 -20.47
C ASP A 211 24.92 8.07 -19.08
N LEU A 212 23.89 8.87 -18.73
CA LEU A 212 23.76 9.45 -17.39
C LEU A 212 23.51 8.33 -16.39
N LYS A 213 24.13 8.41 -15.21
CA LYS A 213 23.88 7.53 -14.07
C LYS A 213 23.03 8.24 -13.03
N ILE A 214 21.86 7.70 -12.79
CA ILE A 214 20.90 8.22 -11.81
C ILE A 214 20.71 7.20 -10.72
N VAL A 215 20.99 7.59 -9.48
CA VAL A 215 20.71 6.77 -8.29
C VAL A 215 19.29 7.06 -7.83
N GLN A 216 18.47 6.03 -7.61
CA GLN A 216 17.22 6.17 -6.90
C GLN A 216 17.37 5.67 -5.46
N LEU A 217 17.01 6.56 -4.53
CA LEU A 217 16.82 6.28 -3.10
C LEU A 217 15.33 6.44 -2.82
N THR A 218 14.70 5.46 -2.21
CA THR A 218 13.27 5.51 -1.90
C THR A 218 12.93 4.69 -0.67
N ASP A 219 11.85 5.03 -0.01
CA ASP A 219 11.29 4.25 1.08
C ASP A 219 12.38 3.90 2.12
N ILE A 220 13.05 4.96 2.60
CA ILE A 220 14.15 4.84 3.56
C ILE A 220 13.62 4.44 4.94
N HIS A 221 12.50 5.02 5.38
CA HIS A 221 11.86 4.78 6.66
C HIS A 221 12.86 4.71 7.81
N TYR A 222 13.55 5.83 8.06
CA TYR A 222 14.52 5.92 9.15
C TYR A 222 13.84 5.86 10.50
N ASP A 223 14.11 4.80 11.28
CA ASP A 223 13.66 4.69 12.66
C ASP A 223 14.75 5.14 13.66
N PRO A 224 14.63 6.33 14.29
CA PRO A 224 15.57 6.80 15.29
C PRO A 224 15.55 5.97 16.58
N GLU A 225 14.50 5.18 16.80
CA GLU A 225 14.35 4.32 17.98
C GLU A 225 14.73 2.86 17.73
N TYR A 226 15.23 2.52 16.52
CA TYR A 226 15.70 1.17 16.24
C TYR A 226 16.82 0.77 17.21
N GLU A 227 16.67 -0.37 17.87
CA GLU A 227 17.65 -0.90 18.81
C GLU A 227 17.96 -2.37 18.49
N PRO A 228 19.19 -2.69 18.03
CA PRO A 228 19.60 -4.07 17.82
C PRO A 228 19.43 -4.91 19.09
N GLY A 229 18.84 -6.11 18.94
CA GLY A 229 18.57 -7.00 20.07
C GLY A 229 17.25 -6.73 20.80
N SER A 230 16.51 -5.68 20.44
CA SER A 230 15.14 -5.45 20.92
C SER A 230 14.15 -6.46 20.34
N LEU A 231 12.88 -6.44 20.76
CA LEU A 231 11.87 -7.36 20.29
C LEU A 231 11.47 -7.01 18.85
N ALA A 232 11.69 -7.95 17.92
CA ALA A 232 11.32 -7.80 16.53
C ALA A 232 10.04 -8.57 16.14
N ASP A 233 9.50 -9.41 17.06
CA ASP A 233 8.23 -10.13 16.91
C ASP A 233 7.27 -9.59 17.97
N CYS A 234 6.84 -8.35 17.81
CA CYS A 234 5.91 -7.64 18.69
C CYS A 234 4.49 -7.64 18.12
N PRO A 235 3.45 -7.31 18.91
CA PRO A 235 2.08 -7.20 18.42
C PRO A 235 1.75 -5.88 17.72
N GLU A 236 2.62 -4.86 17.84
CA GLU A 236 2.44 -3.55 17.21
C GLU A 236 2.77 -3.62 15.70
N PRO A 237 2.31 -2.65 14.90
CA PRO A 237 2.61 -2.58 13.46
C PRO A 237 4.09 -2.32 13.16
N MET A 238 4.85 -1.74 14.10
CA MET A 238 6.29 -1.56 13.98
C MET A 238 6.98 -2.01 15.26
N CYS A 239 8.02 -2.80 15.09
CA CYS A 239 8.82 -3.43 16.15
C CYS A 239 10.26 -2.91 16.15
N CYS A 240 11.18 -3.65 16.75
CA CYS A 240 12.60 -3.35 16.78
C CYS A 240 13.00 -2.07 17.53
N GLN A 241 12.10 -1.53 18.33
CA GLN A 241 12.32 -0.26 19.01
C GLN A 241 12.92 -0.42 20.41
N ARG A 242 13.66 0.61 20.85
CA ARG A 242 14.26 0.69 22.19
C ARG A 242 13.26 0.47 23.32
N SER A 243 12.01 0.92 23.15
CA SER A 243 10.93 0.71 24.11
C SER A 243 10.59 -0.76 24.33
N SER A 244 10.87 -1.64 23.35
CA SER A 244 10.66 -3.08 23.42
C SER A 244 11.90 -3.87 23.86
N ALA A 245 12.99 -3.19 24.23
CA ALA A 245 14.20 -3.83 24.74
C ALA A 245 13.94 -4.40 26.14
N ALA A 246 14.02 -5.72 26.30
CA ALA A 246 13.87 -6.42 27.59
C ALA A 246 15.16 -7.18 27.95
N ALA A 247 15.40 -7.36 29.26
CA ALA A 247 16.59 -8.05 29.75
C ALA A 247 16.72 -9.51 29.28
N THR A 248 15.63 -10.13 28.86
CA THR A 248 15.57 -11.53 28.40
C THR A 248 14.63 -11.66 27.20
N ILE A 249 15.16 -11.49 25.98
CA ILE A 249 14.44 -11.80 24.74
C ILE A 249 15.09 -13.04 24.13
N GLU A 250 14.28 -14.01 23.71
CA GLU A 250 14.78 -15.16 22.94
C GLU A 250 15.54 -14.69 21.71
N THR A 251 16.71 -15.25 21.44
CA THR A 251 17.59 -14.82 20.33
C THR A 251 16.85 -14.82 18.97
N SER A 252 15.95 -15.77 18.75
CA SER A 252 15.13 -15.86 17.53
C SER A 252 14.13 -14.71 17.35
N LYS A 253 13.87 -13.95 18.42
CA LYS A 253 12.94 -12.80 18.44
C LYS A 253 13.65 -11.45 18.52
N GLN A 254 14.98 -11.46 18.59
CA GLN A 254 15.77 -10.24 18.66
C GLN A 254 15.90 -9.59 17.30
N ALA A 255 15.88 -8.26 17.29
CA ALA A 255 16.17 -7.44 16.13
C ALA A 255 17.61 -7.62 15.67
N GLY A 256 17.83 -7.77 14.38
CA GLY A 256 19.14 -7.84 13.78
C GLY A 256 19.93 -6.53 13.92
N TYR A 257 21.24 -6.58 13.68
CA TYR A 257 22.06 -5.36 13.72
C TYR A 257 21.80 -4.46 12.49
N TRP A 258 21.74 -5.04 11.29
CA TRP A 258 21.62 -4.33 10.02
C TRP A 258 20.18 -4.11 9.54
N GLY A 259 19.19 -4.41 10.36
CA GLY A 259 17.77 -4.42 10.03
C GLY A 259 17.15 -5.76 10.39
N ASP A 260 15.84 -5.91 10.10
CA ASP A 260 15.13 -7.16 10.35
C ASP A 260 14.08 -7.40 9.27
N TYR A 261 13.83 -8.66 8.91
CA TYR A 261 12.81 -9.01 7.90
C TYR A 261 11.36 -8.84 8.38
N ARG A 262 11.16 -8.73 9.70
CA ARG A 262 9.84 -8.52 10.31
C ARG A 262 9.40 -7.06 10.17
N ASP A 263 8.42 -6.65 10.94
CA ASP A 263 7.84 -5.31 10.87
C ASP A 263 8.78 -4.29 11.58
N CYS A 264 9.91 -4.03 10.96
CA CYS A 264 11.00 -3.18 11.48
C CYS A 264 11.54 -2.27 10.40
N ASP A 265 11.72 -1.00 10.74
CA ASP A 265 12.27 0.01 9.86
C ASP A 265 13.79 0.15 9.92
N THR A 266 14.36 1.12 9.26
CA THR A 266 15.77 1.20 8.95
C THR A 266 16.59 1.86 10.07
N PRO A 267 17.59 1.19 10.64
CA PRO A 267 18.54 1.83 11.55
C PRO A 267 19.50 2.78 10.82
N LEU A 268 19.93 3.85 11.51
CA LEU A 268 20.81 4.89 10.94
C LEU A 268 22.09 4.33 10.30
N HIS A 269 22.74 3.38 10.97
CA HIS A 269 24.01 2.82 10.49
C HIS A 269 23.85 1.99 9.18
N LEU A 270 22.68 1.45 8.90
CA LEU A 270 22.39 0.86 7.60
C LEU A 270 22.34 1.95 6.53
N ILE A 271 21.64 3.06 6.79
CA ILE A 271 21.56 4.19 5.83
C ILE A 271 22.96 4.75 5.54
N GLU A 272 23.76 4.97 6.60
CA GLU A 272 25.15 5.45 6.47
C GLU A 272 26.01 4.49 5.64
N ASN A 273 25.89 3.18 5.88
CA ASN A 273 26.60 2.16 5.11
C ASN A 273 26.16 2.13 3.65
N THR A 274 24.87 2.25 3.38
CA THR A 274 24.33 2.29 2.02
C THR A 274 24.89 3.48 1.23
N PHE A 275 24.87 4.67 1.81
CA PHE A 275 25.39 5.87 1.15
C PHE A 275 26.90 5.80 0.94
N GLU A 276 27.64 5.27 1.91
CA GLU A 276 29.07 5.02 1.78
C GLU A 276 29.35 4.03 0.63
N HIS A 277 28.64 2.90 0.58
CA HIS A 277 28.78 1.93 -0.49
C HIS A 277 28.49 2.50 -1.87
N ILE A 278 27.41 3.28 -2.03
CA ILE A 278 27.06 3.96 -3.29
C ILE A 278 28.24 4.84 -3.76
N ARG A 279 28.81 5.63 -2.86
CA ARG A 279 29.93 6.54 -3.16
C ARG A 279 31.21 5.79 -3.54
N GLU A 280 31.48 4.68 -2.86
CA GLU A 280 32.70 3.87 -3.11
C GLU A 280 32.59 3.06 -4.40
N THR A 281 31.37 2.63 -4.79
CA THR A 281 31.14 1.73 -5.92
C THR A 281 30.85 2.49 -7.23
N HIS A 282 30.18 3.64 -7.17
CA HIS A 282 29.75 4.39 -8.34
C HIS A 282 30.50 5.71 -8.46
N GLU A 283 31.57 5.72 -9.26
CA GLU A 283 32.47 6.88 -9.39
C GLU A 283 31.80 8.12 -10.02
N GLN A 284 30.83 7.90 -10.93
CA GLN A 284 30.13 8.97 -11.64
C GLN A 284 28.63 8.81 -11.41
N ILE A 285 28.06 9.71 -10.62
CA ILE A 285 26.63 9.85 -10.40
C ILE A 285 26.24 11.24 -10.87
N ASP A 286 25.35 11.31 -11.85
CA ASP A 286 24.89 12.60 -12.42
C ASP A 286 23.78 13.21 -11.57
N TYR A 287 22.83 12.38 -11.12
CA TYR A 287 21.66 12.82 -10.33
C TYR A 287 21.25 11.77 -9.29
N ILE A 288 20.60 12.26 -8.23
CA ILE A 288 19.92 11.42 -7.24
C ILE A 288 18.42 11.74 -7.29
N TYR A 289 17.60 10.71 -7.49
CA TYR A 289 16.16 10.77 -7.29
C TYR A 289 15.82 10.19 -5.93
N HIS A 290 15.24 11.02 -5.06
CA HIS A 290 14.75 10.58 -3.77
C HIS A 290 13.22 10.60 -3.81
N THR A 291 12.60 9.42 -3.95
CA THR A 291 11.17 9.31 -4.27
C THR A 291 10.27 9.17 -3.04
N GLY A 292 10.70 9.69 -1.88
CA GLY A 292 9.86 9.85 -0.69
C GLY A 292 10.01 8.73 0.35
N ASP A 293 9.19 8.83 1.37
CA ASP A 293 9.05 7.96 2.53
C ASP A 293 10.34 7.78 3.35
N VAL A 294 10.66 8.87 4.07
CA VAL A 294 11.77 8.92 5.04
C VAL A 294 11.30 8.58 6.45
N VAL A 295 10.06 8.95 6.80
CA VAL A 295 9.48 8.81 8.13
C VAL A 295 9.06 7.36 8.38
N PRO A 296 9.30 6.81 9.61
CA PRO A 296 9.04 5.40 9.91
C PRO A 296 7.55 5.06 10.02
N HIS A 297 7.24 3.74 10.01
CA HIS A 297 5.88 3.18 10.09
C HIS A 297 5.24 3.29 11.48
N ILE A 298 5.55 4.33 12.24
CA ILE A 298 4.99 4.56 13.57
C ILE A 298 3.69 5.39 13.51
N TYR A 299 2.71 4.97 12.72
CA TYR A 299 1.49 5.72 12.39
C TYR A 299 0.72 6.27 13.59
N TRP A 300 0.77 5.59 14.72
CA TRP A 300 -0.02 5.91 15.93
C TRP A 300 0.67 6.86 16.90
N ALA A 301 1.95 7.18 16.67
CA ALA A 301 2.75 7.94 17.61
C ALA A 301 3.64 9.00 16.93
N THR A 302 3.37 9.36 15.68
CA THR A 302 4.09 10.45 14.99
C THR A 302 3.85 11.79 15.66
N THR A 303 4.75 12.73 15.45
CA THR A 303 4.59 14.14 15.80
C THR A 303 5.16 15.02 14.69
N LYS A 304 4.65 16.27 14.55
CA LYS A 304 5.19 17.22 13.56
C LYS A 304 6.69 17.45 13.73
N ASP A 305 7.15 17.58 14.98
CA ASP A 305 8.57 17.83 15.27
C ASP A 305 9.41 16.58 15.03
N GLY A 306 8.94 15.39 15.42
CA GLY A 306 9.62 14.13 15.15
C GLY A 306 9.79 13.86 13.65
N ASN A 307 8.74 14.12 12.84
CA ASN A 307 8.84 14.00 11.39
C ASN A 307 9.86 14.99 10.79
N LYS A 308 9.86 16.26 11.27
CA LYS A 308 10.86 17.26 10.86
C LYS A 308 12.28 16.83 11.21
N ASP A 309 12.51 16.28 12.39
CA ASP A 309 13.83 15.83 12.84
C ASP A 309 14.34 14.68 11.94
N VAL A 310 13.49 13.70 11.66
CA VAL A 310 13.80 12.57 10.76
C VAL A 310 14.11 13.06 9.35
N LEU A 311 13.26 13.91 8.78
CA LEU A 311 13.46 14.51 7.46
C LEU A 311 14.76 15.31 7.39
N THR A 312 15.01 16.16 8.38
CA THR A 312 16.25 16.98 8.47
C THR A 312 17.46 16.08 8.52
N LYS A 313 17.45 15.05 9.39
CA LYS A 313 18.61 14.14 9.58
C LYS A 313 18.99 13.44 8.30
N ILE A 314 18.03 12.87 7.57
CA ILE A 314 18.33 12.12 6.35
C ILE A 314 18.72 13.05 5.20
N ASN A 315 18.05 14.20 5.03
CA ASN A 315 18.45 15.16 4.00
C ASN A 315 19.86 15.75 4.25
N GLN A 316 20.24 16.01 5.50
CA GLN A 316 21.63 16.39 5.85
C GLN A 316 22.61 15.28 5.52
N LEU A 317 22.30 14.03 5.83
CA LEU A 317 23.15 12.90 5.50
C LEU A 317 23.33 12.72 3.98
N ILE A 318 22.26 12.91 3.20
CA ILE A 318 22.33 12.91 1.73
C ILE A 318 23.26 14.04 1.26
N GLU A 319 23.10 15.27 1.78
CA GLU A 319 23.97 16.41 1.43
C GLU A 319 25.43 16.13 1.75
N GLU A 320 25.72 15.60 2.96
CA GLU A 320 27.09 15.32 3.41
C GLU A 320 27.76 14.21 2.58
N LYS A 321 27.01 13.13 2.26
CA LYS A 321 27.57 11.97 1.56
C LYS A 321 27.66 12.18 0.04
N PHE A 322 26.77 12.98 -0.53
CA PHE A 322 26.66 13.19 -1.97
C PHE A 322 26.95 14.65 -2.36
N ASP A 323 27.85 15.32 -1.63
CA ASP A 323 28.23 16.70 -1.93
C ASP A 323 28.57 16.90 -3.41
N GLY A 324 28.01 17.97 -3.98
CA GLY A 324 28.16 18.35 -5.39
C GLY A 324 27.30 17.56 -6.39
N ILE A 325 26.51 16.57 -5.95
CA ILE A 325 25.57 15.82 -6.81
C ILE A 325 24.16 16.43 -6.65
N PRO A 326 23.52 16.85 -7.76
CA PRO A 326 22.14 17.35 -7.68
C PRO A 326 21.15 16.27 -7.21
N VAL A 327 20.31 16.61 -6.23
CA VAL A 327 19.26 15.75 -5.69
C VAL A 327 17.89 16.33 -6.06
N TYR A 328 17.02 15.47 -6.53
CA TYR A 328 15.62 15.81 -6.86
C TYR A 328 14.69 15.00 -5.95
N PRO A 329 14.25 15.60 -4.82
CA PRO A 329 13.41 14.91 -3.84
C PRO A 329 11.93 14.92 -4.24
N ASN A 330 11.18 13.93 -3.74
CA ASN A 330 9.74 13.86 -3.81
C ASN A 330 9.17 13.60 -2.40
N VAL A 331 7.91 13.92 -2.17
CA VAL A 331 7.24 13.72 -0.89
C VAL A 331 6.46 12.39 -0.91
N GLY A 332 6.73 11.52 0.06
CA GLY A 332 5.98 10.29 0.29
C GLY A 332 4.78 10.48 1.21
N ASN A 333 4.07 9.40 1.50
CA ASN A 333 2.86 9.47 2.32
C ASN A 333 3.16 9.50 3.83
N HIS A 334 4.33 9.02 4.25
CA HIS A 334 4.73 9.02 5.65
C HIS A 334 5.20 10.38 6.17
N GLU A 335 5.60 11.31 5.32
CA GLU A 335 6.12 12.62 5.71
C GLU A 335 5.09 13.46 6.46
N SER A 336 3.80 13.29 6.21
CA SER A 336 2.75 14.06 6.88
C SER A 336 2.52 13.63 8.33
N HIS A 337 1.88 14.51 9.10
CA HIS A 337 1.40 14.21 10.44
C HIS A 337 -0.08 14.66 10.57
N PRO A 338 -1.01 13.76 10.84
CA PRO A 338 -0.84 12.29 10.90
C PRO A 338 -0.27 11.71 9.59
N SER A 339 0.36 10.54 9.66
CA SER A 339 0.83 9.85 8.45
C SER A 339 -0.31 9.69 7.44
N ASN A 340 -0.01 9.81 6.16
CA ASN A 340 -0.97 9.73 5.04
C ASN A 340 -1.91 10.93 4.88
N VAL A 341 -2.02 11.84 5.86
CA VAL A 341 -3.04 12.89 5.90
C VAL A 341 -2.48 14.22 5.38
N PHE A 342 -2.84 14.57 4.16
CA PHE A 342 -2.41 15.81 3.48
C PHE A 342 -3.56 16.81 3.42
N GLY A 343 -3.73 17.56 4.52
CA GLY A 343 -4.78 18.57 4.64
C GLY A 343 -4.62 19.71 3.63
N ALA A 344 -5.72 20.10 2.99
CA ALA A 344 -5.73 21.17 2.01
C ALA A 344 -5.23 22.50 2.59
N ALA A 345 -4.67 23.36 1.75
CA ALA A 345 -4.09 24.64 2.19
C ALA A 345 -5.11 25.59 2.81
N ASP A 346 -6.38 25.49 2.45
CA ASP A 346 -7.51 26.27 2.98
C ASP A 346 -8.21 25.60 4.18
N ALA A 347 -7.74 24.43 4.59
CA ALA A 347 -8.21 23.79 5.82
C ALA A 347 -7.80 24.59 7.07
N PRO A 348 -8.48 24.40 8.21
CA PRO A 348 -8.05 24.97 9.49
C PRO A 348 -6.55 24.72 9.77
N ASP A 349 -5.88 25.66 10.42
CA ASP A 349 -4.42 25.62 10.62
C ASP A 349 -3.94 24.37 11.36
N GLU A 350 -4.76 23.83 12.26
CA GLU A 350 -4.47 22.58 12.96
C GLU A 350 -4.55 21.34 12.08
N LEU A 351 -5.29 21.40 10.95
CA LEU A 351 -5.56 20.29 10.04
C LEU A 351 -4.80 20.36 8.71
N ASN A 352 -4.29 21.57 8.34
CA ASN A 352 -3.56 21.70 7.10
C ASN A 352 -2.11 21.19 7.20
N VAL A 353 -1.50 20.98 6.03
CA VAL A 353 -0.16 20.40 5.92
C VAL A 353 0.92 21.45 5.56
N LYS A 354 0.62 22.75 5.67
CA LYS A 354 1.56 23.85 5.35
C LYS A 354 2.90 23.73 6.06
N TRP A 355 2.88 23.32 7.34
CA TRP A 355 4.09 23.13 8.14
C TRP A 355 5.09 22.17 7.49
N LEU A 356 4.58 21.12 6.79
CA LEU A 356 5.41 20.16 6.07
C LEU A 356 6.03 20.81 4.84
N TYR A 357 5.24 21.48 4.01
CA TYR A 357 5.75 22.12 2.78
C TYR A 357 6.76 23.21 3.08
N GLU A 358 6.57 24.01 4.14
CA GLU A 358 7.54 24.98 4.64
C GLU A 358 8.84 24.28 5.09
N HIS A 359 8.73 23.17 5.79
CA HIS A 359 9.89 22.39 6.20
C HIS A 359 10.61 21.75 5.02
N LEU A 360 9.88 21.15 4.07
CA LEU A 360 10.46 20.57 2.85
C LEU A 360 11.22 21.66 2.05
N TRP A 361 10.64 22.83 1.88
CA TRP A 361 11.36 23.92 1.22
C TRP A 361 12.64 24.29 1.96
N SER A 362 12.62 24.37 3.28
CA SER A 362 13.79 24.71 4.09
C SER A 362 14.96 23.74 3.91
N ILE A 363 14.69 22.45 3.63
CA ILE A 363 15.71 21.42 3.44
C ILE A 363 16.00 21.09 1.96
N TRP A 364 15.07 21.38 1.02
CA TRP A 364 15.23 21.11 -0.41
C TRP A 364 15.76 22.29 -1.21
N SER A 365 15.63 23.54 -0.70
CA SER A 365 16.05 24.75 -1.39
C SER A 365 17.54 24.78 -1.76
N ARG A 366 18.36 23.94 -1.12
CA ARG A 366 19.78 23.76 -1.44
C ARG A 366 20.02 23.07 -2.80
N TRP A 367 19.05 22.28 -3.26
CA TRP A 367 19.14 21.52 -4.53
C TRP A 367 18.20 22.06 -5.61
N LEU A 368 17.11 22.70 -5.20
CA LEU A 368 16.06 23.15 -6.10
C LEU A 368 16.27 24.61 -6.53
N PRO A 369 15.85 24.95 -7.76
CA PRO A 369 15.86 26.34 -8.21
C PRO A 369 14.86 27.18 -7.40
N THR A 370 15.15 28.48 -7.23
CA THR A 370 14.32 29.39 -6.41
C THR A 370 12.89 29.54 -6.90
N ASP A 371 12.62 29.36 -8.18
CA ASP A 371 11.27 29.40 -8.75
C ASP A 371 10.41 28.18 -8.37
N ALA A 372 11.02 27.11 -7.87
CA ALA A 372 10.31 25.95 -7.31
C ALA A 372 9.63 26.27 -5.96
N GLU A 373 10.08 27.31 -5.22
CA GLU A 373 9.55 27.65 -3.90
C GLU A 373 8.03 27.76 -3.87
N GLN A 374 7.46 28.48 -4.84
CA GLN A 374 6.03 28.74 -4.87
C GLN A 374 5.20 27.44 -4.91
N THR A 375 5.62 26.46 -5.71
CA THR A 375 4.88 25.21 -5.89
C THR A 375 5.18 24.19 -4.80
N VAL A 376 6.40 24.19 -4.25
CA VAL A 376 6.71 23.39 -3.06
C VAL A 376 5.89 23.84 -1.86
N LEU A 377 5.84 25.16 -1.59
CA LEU A 377 5.05 25.72 -0.48
C LEU A 377 3.54 25.52 -0.68
N LYS A 378 3.08 25.41 -1.93
CA LYS A 378 1.68 25.21 -2.26
C LYS A 378 1.20 23.77 -2.05
N GLY A 379 2.01 22.78 -2.48
CA GLY A 379 1.55 21.39 -2.50
C GLY A 379 2.64 20.35 -2.55
N GLY A 380 3.91 20.70 -2.28
CA GLY A 380 5.02 19.75 -2.28
C GLY A 380 5.42 19.26 -3.68
N TYR A 381 5.07 19.99 -4.74
CA TYR A 381 5.40 19.66 -6.13
C TYR A 381 6.23 20.76 -6.79
N TYR A 382 7.02 20.42 -7.79
CA TYR A 382 7.90 21.39 -8.47
C TYR A 382 8.37 20.92 -9.85
N THR A 383 9.01 21.83 -10.58
CA THR A 383 9.78 21.52 -11.79
C THR A 383 11.18 22.12 -11.71
N ALA A 384 12.16 21.43 -12.30
CA ALA A 384 13.54 21.88 -12.41
C ALA A 384 14.13 21.48 -13.75
N SER A 385 15.11 22.25 -14.27
CA SER A 385 15.80 21.93 -15.52
C SER A 385 17.29 21.72 -15.23
N PRO A 386 17.73 20.44 -15.08
CA PRO A 386 19.14 20.13 -14.79
C PRO A 386 20.11 20.62 -15.86
N LYS A 387 19.70 20.55 -17.12
CA LYS A 387 20.45 21.01 -18.30
C LYS A 387 19.46 21.44 -19.39
N GLN A 388 19.96 22.11 -20.40
CA GLN A 388 19.16 22.46 -21.58
C GLN A 388 18.59 21.21 -22.24
N GLY A 389 17.30 21.23 -22.56
CA GLY A 389 16.58 20.10 -23.17
C GLY A 389 16.13 19.00 -22.21
N PHE A 390 16.38 19.19 -20.90
CA PHE A 390 15.97 18.24 -19.86
C PHE A 390 15.17 18.94 -18.76
N ARG A 391 14.00 18.44 -18.46
CA ARG A 391 13.13 18.89 -17.37
C ARG A 391 12.79 17.73 -16.43
N ILE A 392 12.85 17.99 -15.15
CA ILE A 392 12.32 17.11 -14.10
C ILE A 392 11.04 17.77 -13.56
N ILE A 393 10.00 16.95 -13.40
CA ILE A 393 8.72 17.34 -12.78
C ILE A 393 8.48 16.38 -11.62
N SER A 394 8.44 16.92 -10.40
CA SER A 394 8.09 16.16 -9.19
C SER A 394 6.66 16.51 -8.80
N ILE A 395 5.79 15.50 -8.66
CA ILE A 395 4.39 15.65 -8.27
C ILE A 395 4.13 15.00 -6.92
N ASN A 396 3.24 15.57 -6.14
CA ASN A 396 2.75 15.01 -4.88
C ASN A 396 1.61 14.02 -5.14
N SER A 397 1.93 12.74 -5.31
CA SER A 397 0.95 11.69 -5.59
C SER A 397 0.05 11.33 -4.40
N ASN A 398 0.28 11.91 -3.21
CA ASN A 398 -0.64 11.75 -2.08
C ASN A 398 -2.05 12.27 -2.37
N GLU A 399 -2.21 13.07 -3.42
CA GLU A 399 -3.52 13.47 -3.95
C GLU A 399 -4.32 12.30 -4.56
N CYS A 400 -3.67 11.16 -4.89
CA CYS A 400 -4.39 9.96 -5.31
C CYS A 400 -4.55 8.92 -4.19
N TYR A 401 -3.86 9.09 -3.06
CA TYR A 401 -3.78 8.08 -2.04
C TYR A 401 -5.09 7.93 -1.25
N LEU A 402 -5.68 6.75 -1.26
CA LEU A 402 -6.97 6.50 -0.60
C LEU A 402 -6.92 6.61 0.93
N TRP A 403 -5.73 6.57 1.52
CA TRP A 403 -5.51 6.79 2.95
C TRP A 403 -5.32 8.28 3.30
N ASN A 404 -5.23 9.14 2.31
CA ASN A 404 -5.34 10.58 2.50
C ASN A 404 -6.82 10.96 2.63
N TRP A 405 -7.30 11.17 3.85
CA TRP A 405 -8.71 11.49 4.14
C TRP A 405 -9.26 12.66 3.31
N TRP A 406 -8.42 13.58 2.91
CA TRP A 406 -8.82 14.79 2.18
C TRP A 406 -9.32 14.52 0.78
N VAL A 407 -8.96 13.40 0.15
CA VAL A 407 -9.55 13.00 -1.14
C VAL A 407 -11.04 12.73 -1.04
N TYR A 408 -11.57 12.49 0.18
CA TYR A 408 -12.98 12.27 0.46
C TYR A 408 -13.76 13.57 0.73
N LEU A 409 -13.12 14.72 0.76
CA LEU A 409 -13.81 16.00 0.97
C LEU A 409 -14.58 16.39 -0.28
N ASN A 410 -13.91 16.50 -1.41
CA ASN A 410 -14.49 16.68 -2.74
C ASN A 410 -13.46 16.37 -3.83
N GLY A 411 -13.92 16.05 -5.04
CA GLY A 411 -13.04 15.68 -6.15
C GLY A 411 -12.22 16.83 -6.76
N SER A 412 -12.52 18.10 -6.43
CA SER A 412 -11.83 19.25 -7.01
C SER A 412 -10.46 19.53 -6.38
N ILE A 413 -10.21 18.97 -5.20
CA ILE A 413 -8.95 19.19 -4.46
C ILE A 413 -7.72 18.77 -5.26
N VAL A 414 -7.83 17.72 -6.05
CA VAL A 414 -6.72 17.11 -6.80
C VAL A 414 -6.61 17.58 -8.25
N VAL A 415 -7.52 18.43 -8.71
CA VAL A 415 -7.56 18.91 -10.11
C VAL A 415 -6.43 19.89 -10.40
N GLU A 416 -6.08 20.72 -9.44
CA GLU A 416 -5.14 21.82 -9.64
C GLU A 416 -3.73 21.33 -9.99
N GLN A 417 -3.22 20.34 -9.27
CA GLN A 417 -1.89 19.81 -9.53
C GLN A 417 -1.83 19.04 -10.86
N LEU A 418 -2.87 18.26 -11.19
CA LEU A 418 -2.93 17.58 -12.49
C LEU A 418 -3.00 18.58 -13.66
N GLN A 419 -3.73 19.72 -13.50
CA GLN A 419 -3.75 20.76 -14.50
C GLN A 419 -2.37 21.45 -14.61
N TRP A 420 -1.71 21.68 -13.49
CA TRP A 420 -0.34 22.22 -13.47
C TRP A 420 0.64 21.27 -14.15
N LEU A 421 0.53 19.95 -13.94
CA LEU A 421 1.32 18.94 -14.63
C LEU A 421 1.12 19.02 -16.14
N HIS A 422 -0.14 19.07 -16.60
CA HIS A 422 -0.47 19.25 -18.01
C HIS A 422 0.17 20.51 -18.60
N ASP A 423 0.03 21.64 -17.93
CA ASP A 423 0.54 22.94 -18.43
C ASP A 423 2.08 22.98 -18.43
N THR A 424 2.72 22.34 -17.46
CA THR A 424 4.18 22.20 -17.38
C THR A 424 4.72 21.30 -18.49
N LEU A 425 4.05 20.19 -18.80
CA LEU A 425 4.39 19.32 -19.93
C LEU A 425 4.18 20.05 -21.27
N LEU A 426 3.11 20.82 -21.41
CA LEU A 426 2.87 21.64 -22.60
C LEU A 426 3.95 22.72 -22.79
N ALA A 427 4.46 23.28 -21.71
CA ALA A 427 5.59 24.21 -21.76
C ALA A 427 6.90 23.52 -22.17
N ALA A 428 7.17 22.34 -21.63
CA ALA A 428 8.32 21.51 -22.01
C ALA A 428 8.27 21.10 -23.47
N GLU A 429 7.10 20.66 -23.96
CA GLU A 429 6.90 20.32 -25.39
C GLU A 429 7.24 21.50 -26.31
N LYS A 430 6.74 22.71 -25.98
CA LYS A 430 7.03 23.93 -26.74
C LYS A 430 8.50 24.34 -26.68
N ALA A 431 9.18 24.03 -25.59
CA ALA A 431 10.62 24.31 -25.41
C ALA A 431 11.51 23.24 -26.06
N GLY A 432 10.94 22.11 -26.54
CA GLY A 432 11.69 20.98 -27.08
C GLY A 432 12.47 20.23 -26.01
N GLU A 433 11.95 20.16 -24.80
CA GLU A 433 12.54 19.45 -23.67
C GLU A 433 11.98 18.04 -23.54
N TYR A 434 12.82 17.09 -23.17
CA TYR A 434 12.40 15.80 -22.67
C TYR A 434 12.21 15.85 -21.14
N VAL A 435 11.36 14.96 -20.61
CA VAL A 435 10.90 15.04 -19.23
C VAL A 435 11.07 13.74 -18.48
N HIS A 436 11.58 13.82 -17.23
CA HIS A 436 11.38 12.81 -16.21
C HIS A 436 10.32 13.28 -15.21
N ILE A 437 9.42 12.37 -14.82
CA ILE A 437 8.41 12.63 -13.81
C ILE A 437 8.78 11.83 -12.56
N LEU A 438 8.87 12.52 -11.41
CA LEU A 438 9.04 11.89 -10.11
C LEU A 438 7.71 11.90 -9.37
N THR A 439 7.38 10.77 -8.79
CA THR A 439 6.19 10.57 -7.97
C THR A 439 6.53 9.61 -6.84
N HIS A 440 5.73 9.53 -5.78
CA HIS A 440 5.92 8.50 -4.77
C HIS A 440 5.02 7.29 -5.05
N ILE A 441 3.70 7.49 -5.06
CA ILE A 441 2.72 6.43 -5.24
C ILE A 441 2.50 6.19 -6.75
N PRO A 442 2.72 4.96 -7.28
CA PRO A 442 2.47 4.65 -8.67
C PRO A 442 0.97 4.72 -9.00
N SER A 443 0.61 5.26 -10.16
CA SER A 443 -0.81 5.42 -10.56
C SER A 443 -1.58 4.10 -10.70
N GLY A 444 -0.86 2.98 -10.90
CA GLY A 444 -1.44 1.62 -11.00
C GLY A 444 -1.66 0.95 -9.65
N ASP A 445 -1.22 1.56 -8.55
CA ASP A 445 -1.44 1.00 -7.24
C ASP A 445 -2.94 0.95 -6.90
N ALA A 446 -3.33 -0.08 -6.16
CA ALA A 446 -4.72 -0.27 -5.78
C ALA A 446 -5.24 0.80 -4.83
N ASP A 447 -4.34 1.42 -4.07
CA ASP A 447 -4.65 2.49 -3.14
C ASP A 447 -4.52 3.90 -3.77
N CYS A 448 -4.23 3.99 -5.08
CA CYS A 448 -4.34 5.23 -5.84
C CYS A 448 -5.75 5.36 -6.44
N TRP A 449 -6.41 6.47 -6.17
CA TRP A 449 -7.78 6.76 -6.63
C TRP A 449 -7.90 6.68 -8.16
N THR A 450 -8.76 5.81 -8.64
CA THR A 450 -8.88 5.47 -10.07
C THR A 450 -9.24 6.64 -10.97
N VAL A 451 -9.99 7.65 -10.47
CA VAL A 451 -10.31 8.86 -11.23
C VAL A 451 -9.07 9.72 -11.44
N TRP A 452 -8.24 9.90 -10.40
CA TRP A 452 -6.97 10.59 -10.51
C TRP A 452 -6.01 9.84 -11.44
N ALA A 453 -5.85 8.54 -11.24
CA ALA A 453 -5.01 7.68 -12.07
C ALA A 453 -5.41 7.72 -13.55
N ARG A 454 -6.72 7.73 -13.84
CA ARG A 454 -7.25 7.87 -15.21
C ARG A 454 -6.82 9.19 -15.83
N GLU A 455 -7.00 10.31 -15.15
CA GLU A 455 -6.64 11.63 -15.69
C GLU A 455 -5.13 11.78 -15.83
N PHE A 456 -4.33 11.29 -14.87
CA PHE A 456 -2.88 11.21 -14.98
C PHE A 456 -2.47 10.41 -16.23
N ASN A 457 -3.03 9.23 -16.46
CA ASN A 457 -2.71 8.42 -17.63
C ASN A 457 -3.13 9.09 -18.95
N ARG A 458 -4.22 9.88 -18.99
CA ARG A 458 -4.58 10.69 -20.15
C ARG A 458 -3.55 11.76 -20.45
N ILE A 459 -2.95 12.37 -19.42
CA ILE A 459 -1.84 13.32 -19.57
C ILE A 459 -0.62 12.57 -20.12
N ILE A 460 -0.26 11.42 -19.55
CA ILE A 460 0.86 10.61 -20.04
C ILE A 460 0.64 10.18 -21.50
N GLU A 461 -0.56 9.73 -21.87
CA GLU A 461 -0.91 9.40 -23.26
C GLU A 461 -0.68 10.60 -24.20
N ARG A 462 -1.08 11.81 -23.78
CA ARG A 462 -0.93 13.03 -24.60
C ARG A 462 0.54 13.43 -24.81
N PHE A 463 1.36 13.31 -23.80
CA PHE A 463 2.74 13.80 -23.79
C PHE A 463 3.80 12.69 -23.90
N ASN A 464 3.42 11.47 -24.24
CA ASN A 464 4.32 10.30 -24.25
C ASN A 464 5.60 10.49 -25.07
N HIS A 465 5.55 11.33 -26.10
CA HIS A 465 6.68 11.55 -27.03
C HIS A 465 7.81 12.38 -26.39
N ILE A 466 7.56 13.14 -25.31
CA ILE A 466 8.59 13.87 -24.56
C ILE A 466 8.91 13.24 -23.21
N ILE A 467 8.15 12.25 -22.72
CA ILE A 467 8.39 11.60 -21.44
C ILE A 467 9.43 10.48 -21.63
N GLY A 468 10.60 10.66 -20.99
CA GLY A 468 11.69 9.69 -20.97
C GLY A 468 11.51 8.61 -19.93
N GLY A 469 10.93 8.93 -18.78
CA GLY A 469 10.64 7.99 -17.70
C GLY A 469 9.78 8.60 -16.59
N ILE A 470 9.11 7.73 -15.83
CA ILE A 470 8.36 8.07 -14.61
C ILE A 470 8.98 7.23 -13.50
N PHE A 471 9.31 7.82 -12.36
CA PHE A 471 10.00 7.15 -11.26
C PHE A 471 9.18 7.24 -9.99
N SER A 472 8.98 6.10 -9.31
CA SER A 472 8.13 5.97 -8.12
C SER A 472 8.74 5.07 -7.05
N GLY A 473 8.13 5.05 -5.86
CA GLY A 473 8.46 4.20 -4.71
C GLY A 473 7.22 3.54 -4.13
N HIS A 474 7.02 3.66 -2.80
CA HIS A 474 5.80 3.29 -2.07
C HIS A 474 5.56 1.78 -1.91
N THR A 475 5.74 0.99 -2.94
CA THR A 475 5.37 -0.42 -2.90
C THR A 475 6.42 -1.30 -2.24
N HIS A 476 7.59 -0.72 -1.95
CA HIS A 476 8.78 -1.39 -1.38
C HIS A 476 9.28 -2.58 -2.22
N VAL A 477 8.88 -2.68 -3.48
CA VAL A 477 9.33 -3.74 -4.38
C VAL A 477 9.87 -3.16 -5.67
N ASP A 478 10.88 -3.81 -6.22
CA ASP A 478 11.47 -3.45 -7.51
C ASP A 478 10.55 -3.94 -8.64
N GLU A 479 9.87 -3.01 -9.29
CA GLU A 479 8.95 -3.35 -10.38
C GLU A 479 8.87 -2.23 -11.44
N LEU A 480 8.24 -2.56 -12.57
CA LEU A 480 7.92 -1.60 -13.61
C LEU A 480 6.43 -1.69 -14.00
N ASN A 481 5.89 -0.60 -14.52
CA ASN A 481 4.53 -0.56 -15.05
C ASN A 481 4.53 0.04 -16.44
N VAL A 482 3.95 -0.67 -17.41
CA VAL A 482 3.79 -0.19 -18.78
C VAL A 482 2.49 0.61 -18.89
N HIS A 483 2.62 1.85 -19.41
CA HIS A 483 1.46 2.71 -19.70
C HIS A 483 0.95 2.48 -21.11
N TYR A 484 -0.36 2.37 -21.23
CA TYR A 484 -1.03 2.12 -22.51
C TYR A 484 -1.92 3.29 -22.89
N THR A 485 -2.01 3.54 -24.20
CA THR A 485 -3.02 4.43 -24.75
C THR A 485 -4.43 3.83 -24.58
N SER A 486 -5.43 4.66 -24.77
CA SER A 486 -6.84 4.23 -24.87
C SER A 486 -7.09 3.16 -25.97
N LYS A 487 -6.17 3.03 -26.95
CA LYS A 487 -6.18 2.00 -28.01
C LYS A 487 -5.37 0.75 -27.63
N GLY A 488 -4.72 0.72 -26.49
CA GLY A 488 -3.91 -0.42 -26.01
C GLY A 488 -2.47 -0.45 -26.52
N HIS A 489 -1.92 0.65 -27.02
CA HIS A 489 -0.50 0.73 -27.42
C HIS A 489 0.36 1.13 -26.22
N ALA A 490 1.48 0.44 -25.99
CA ALA A 490 2.46 0.76 -24.97
C ALA A 490 3.21 2.04 -25.33
N VAL A 491 3.22 3.07 -24.47
CA VAL A 491 3.70 4.42 -24.80
C VAL A 491 4.63 5.05 -23.75
N SER A 492 4.63 4.56 -22.53
CA SER A 492 5.50 5.05 -21.46
C SER A 492 5.75 3.96 -20.42
N VAL A 493 6.70 4.18 -19.51
CA VAL A 493 7.05 3.24 -18.44
C VAL A 493 7.20 4.01 -17.14
N SER A 494 6.61 3.46 -16.07
CA SER A 494 6.94 3.82 -14.70
C SER A 494 7.92 2.80 -14.13
N TRP A 495 9.00 3.30 -13.56
CA TRP A 495 10.03 2.55 -12.87
C TRP A 495 9.82 2.73 -11.37
N ASN A 496 9.59 1.64 -10.68
CA ASN A 496 9.38 1.66 -9.24
C ASN A 496 10.61 1.07 -8.56
N GLY A 497 11.34 1.89 -7.83
CA GLY A 497 12.45 1.43 -7.01
C GLY A 497 11.95 0.55 -5.87
N GLY A 498 12.80 -0.37 -5.43
CA GLY A 498 12.56 -1.09 -4.18
C GLY A 498 12.76 -0.18 -2.97
N SER A 499 12.95 -0.73 -1.79
CA SER A 499 13.08 0.06 -0.57
C SER A 499 14.43 -0.12 0.13
N LEU A 500 14.90 0.93 0.82
CA LEU A 500 16.00 0.76 1.74
C LEU A 500 15.54 0.08 3.03
N THR A 501 14.30 0.33 3.48
CA THR A 501 13.72 -0.42 4.58
C THR A 501 13.50 -1.89 4.25
N THR A 502 13.68 -2.73 5.25
CA THR A 502 13.41 -4.18 5.18
C THR A 502 11.95 -4.53 5.48
N TYR A 503 11.12 -3.55 5.79
CA TYR A 503 9.73 -3.67 6.22
C TYR A 503 8.80 -4.03 5.03
N SER A 504 8.23 -5.26 4.93
CA SER A 504 8.74 -6.46 5.61
C SER A 504 9.17 -7.49 4.56
N ASN A 505 10.07 -8.40 4.97
CA ASN A 505 10.56 -9.50 4.14
C ASN A 505 11.26 -9.05 2.84
N LYS A 506 12.18 -8.09 2.94
CA LYS A 506 12.99 -7.57 1.82
C LYS A 506 14.44 -7.43 2.24
N ASN A 507 15.35 -7.62 1.30
CA ASN A 507 16.71 -7.16 1.46
C ASN A 507 16.79 -5.66 1.15
N PRO A 508 17.57 -4.87 1.91
CA PRO A 508 17.78 -3.46 1.61
C PRO A 508 18.32 -3.27 0.20
N ASN A 509 17.83 -2.27 -0.52
CA ASN A 509 18.25 -2.07 -1.91
C ASN A 509 18.24 -0.60 -2.32
N TYR A 510 18.97 -0.32 -3.42
CA TYR A 510 18.90 0.91 -4.20
C TYR A 510 19.04 0.56 -5.69
N VAL A 511 18.62 1.49 -6.54
CA VAL A 511 18.62 1.29 -8.01
C VAL A 511 19.52 2.31 -8.68
N ILE A 512 20.26 1.86 -9.70
CA ILE A 512 21.02 2.70 -10.64
C ILE A 512 20.38 2.63 -12.02
N TYR A 513 19.90 3.75 -12.53
CA TYR A 513 19.44 3.88 -13.90
C TYR A 513 20.56 4.38 -14.80
N GLN A 514 20.66 3.80 -15.98
CA GLN A 514 21.43 4.34 -17.09
C GLN A 514 20.45 4.99 -18.08
N VAL A 515 20.70 6.25 -18.40
CA VAL A 515 19.77 7.09 -19.15
C VAL A 515 20.50 7.73 -20.32
N GLU A 516 20.01 7.51 -21.52
CA GLU A 516 20.58 8.10 -22.72
C GLU A 516 20.45 9.63 -22.68
N PRO A 517 21.55 10.39 -22.87
CA PRO A 517 21.61 11.81 -22.51
C PRO A 517 20.83 12.76 -23.44
N GLU A 518 20.41 12.33 -24.64
CA GLU A 518 19.66 13.16 -25.59
C GLU A 518 18.14 12.93 -25.48
N SER A 519 17.71 11.67 -25.52
CA SER A 519 16.30 11.28 -25.43
C SER A 519 15.78 11.14 -24.00
N LEU A 520 16.69 11.07 -23.03
CA LEU A 520 16.42 10.82 -21.61
C LEU A 520 15.63 9.53 -21.33
N GLN A 521 15.75 8.53 -22.21
CA GLN A 521 15.15 7.22 -22.02
C GLN A 521 16.06 6.33 -21.19
N VAL A 522 15.46 5.55 -20.31
CA VAL A 522 16.16 4.52 -19.55
C VAL A 522 16.60 3.42 -20.50
N VAL A 523 17.90 3.15 -20.56
CA VAL A 523 18.53 2.14 -21.43
C VAL A 523 19.02 0.92 -20.65
N ASP A 524 19.17 1.05 -19.33
CA ASP A 524 19.38 -0.03 -18.38
C ASP A 524 19.02 0.40 -16.98
N TYR A 525 18.73 -0.54 -16.07
CA TYR A 525 18.79 -0.31 -14.64
C TYR A 525 19.34 -1.53 -13.91
N GLU A 526 20.00 -1.27 -12.81
CA GLU A 526 20.65 -2.25 -11.97
C GLU A 526 20.13 -2.12 -10.53
N THR A 527 19.71 -3.24 -9.95
CA THR A 527 19.33 -3.31 -8.54
C THR A 527 20.46 -3.87 -7.71
N TRP A 528 20.82 -3.17 -6.66
CA TRP A 528 21.90 -3.49 -5.74
C TRP A 528 21.33 -3.82 -4.37
N ILE A 529 21.75 -4.97 -3.82
CA ILE A 529 21.28 -5.51 -2.53
C ILE A 529 22.43 -6.04 -1.71
N PHE A 530 22.16 -6.34 -0.44
CA PHE A 530 22.94 -7.29 0.32
C PHE A 530 22.01 -8.31 1.01
N ASP A 531 22.56 -9.49 1.30
CA ASP A 531 21.85 -10.54 2.06
C ASP A 531 21.79 -10.14 3.55
N LEU A 532 20.60 -9.77 4.01
CA LEU A 532 20.38 -9.28 5.37
C LEU A 532 20.64 -10.38 6.42
N GLU A 533 20.28 -11.63 6.13
CA GLU A 533 20.52 -12.75 7.07
C GLU A 533 22.02 -12.97 7.26
N LYS A 534 22.77 -12.99 6.17
CA LYS A 534 24.22 -13.11 6.20
C LYS A 534 24.89 -11.94 6.94
N ALA A 535 24.43 -10.70 6.68
CA ALA A 535 24.93 -9.52 7.37
C ALA A 535 24.65 -9.57 8.87
N ASN A 536 23.44 -9.93 9.27
CA ASN A 536 23.04 -10.06 10.66
C ASN A 536 23.78 -11.19 11.39
N ALA A 537 24.12 -12.28 10.71
CA ALA A 537 24.95 -13.34 11.30
C ALA A 537 26.37 -12.86 11.67
N GLN A 538 26.87 -11.83 11.00
CA GLN A 538 28.16 -11.18 11.31
C GLN A 538 28.00 -10.03 12.33
N GLY A 539 26.79 -9.50 12.48
CA GLY A 539 26.47 -8.38 13.36
C GLY A 539 27.31 -7.14 13.07
N SER A 540 27.71 -6.41 14.11
CA SER A 540 28.55 -5.19 13.97
C SER A 540 30.01 -5.45 13.62
N SER A 541 30.45 -6.71 13.56
CA SER A 541 31.86 -7.07 13.33
C SER A 541 32.31 -6.90 11.88
N ALA A 542 31.38 -6.86 10.93
CA ALA A 542 31.64 -6.67 9.50
C ALA A 542 30.56 -5.79 8.85
N LYS A 543 30.94 -5.07 7.79
CA LYS A 543 30.00 -4.36 6.92
C LYS A 543 29.27 -5.35 6.03
N PRO A 544 28.01 -5.06 5.60
CA PRO A 544 27.32 -5.85 4.60
C PRO A 544 28.10 -5.96 3.29
N GLU A 545 28.01 -7.11 2.67
CA GLU A 545 28.58 -7.34 1.34
C GLU A 545 27.54 -7.01 0.27
N TRP A 546 27.58 -5.78 -0.25
CA TRP A 546 26.70 -5.35 -1.32
C TRP A 546 27.11 -5.99 -2.66
N PHE A 547 26.13 -6.35 -3.47
CA PHE A 547 26.33 -6.85 -4.83
C PHE A 547 25.19 -6.45 -5.75
N LYS A 548 25.48 -6.40 -7.04
CA LYS A 548 24.44 -6.23 -8.04
C LYS A 548 23.61 -7.51 -8.13
N GLU A 549 22.33 -7.42 -7.79
CA GLU A 549 21.39 -8.55 -7.86
C GLU A 549 21.13 -8.90 -9.32
N TYR A 550 20.78 -7.90 -10.13
CA TYR A 550 20.55 -8.07 -11.56
C TYR A 550 20.61 -6.73 -12.31
N SER A 551 20.65 -6.83 -13.63
CA SER A 551 20.31 -5.76 -14.56
C SER A 551 19.07 -6.19 -15.35
N ILE A 552 18.17 -5.24 -15.66
CA ILE A 552 16.97 -5.54 -16.45
C ILE A 552 17.31 -6.10 -17.84
N THR A 553 18.49 -5.82 -18.34
CA THR A 553 19.00 -6.37 -19.62
C THR A 553 19.21 -7.89 -19.59
N GLU A 554 19.15 -8.54 -18.43
CA GLU A 554 19.06 -10.00 -18.33
C GLU A 554 17.72 -10.57 -18.85
N PHE A 555 16.66 -9.76 -18.85
CA PHE A 555 15.33 -10.15 -19.31
C PHE A 555 15.03 -9.69 -20.74
N THR A 556 15.47 -8.49 -21.11
CA THR A 556 15.26 -7.92 -22.44
C THR A 556 16.34 -6.89 -22.78
N SER A 557 16.74 -6.82 -24.04
CA SER A 557 17.64 -5.76 -24.54
C SER A 557 16.87 -4.53 -25.07
N ASP A 558 15.55 -4.59 -25.15
CA ASP A 558 14.70 -3.48 -25.60
C ASP A 558 13.86 -2.96 -24.43
N LEU A 559 14.29 -1.83 -23.84
CA LEU A 559 13.60 -1.16 -22.76
C LEU A 559 12.61 -0.09 -23.25
N SER A 560 12.34 -0.02 -24.54
CA SER A 560 11.24 0.78 -25.05
C SER A 560 9.90 0.31 -24.44
N PRO A 561 8.88 1.15 -24.33
CA PRO A 561 7.56 0.71 -23.90
C PRO A 561 7.04 -0.50 -24.65
N ALA A 562 7.26 -0.57 -25.97
CA ALA A 562 6.88 -1.72 -26.81
C ALA A 562 7.72 -2.97 -26.51
N GLY A 563 9.03 -2.81 -26.26
CA GLY A 563 9.92 -3.90 -25.87
C GLY A 563 9.56 -4.49 -24.52
N LEU A 564 9.22 -3.63 -23.56
CA LEU A 564 8.77 -4.07 -22.24
C LEU A 564 7.36 -4.71 -22.29
N ASP A 565 6.45 -4.22 -23.12
CA ASP A 565 5.18 -4.93 -23.34
C ASP A 565 5.40 -6.32 -23.96
N ALA A 566 6.36 -6.46 -24.87
CA ALA A 566 6.77 -7.77 -25.41
C ALA A 566 7.43 -8.67 -24.34
N LEU A 567 8.19 -8.09 -23.39
CA LEU A 567 8.70 -8.82 -22.22
C LEU A 567 7.56 -9.38 -21.38
N LEU A 568 6.47 -8.63 -21.14
CA LEU A 568 5.32 -9.15 -20.42
C LEU A 568 4.72 -10.40 -21.09
N ASP A 569 4.67 -10.40 -22.42
CA ASP A 569 4.25 -11.60 -23.17
C ASP A 569 5.21 -12.78 -22.98
N GLN A 570 6.52 -12.54 -23.01
CA GLN A 570 7.54 -13.58 -22.78
C GLN A 570 7.46 -14.16 -21.36
N LEU A 571 7.23 -13.30 -20.35
CA LEU A 571 7.03 -13.73 -18.97
C LEU A 571 5.77 -14.57 -18.82
N ALA A 572 4.67 -14.22 -19.52
CA ALA A 572 3.45 -15.01 -19.54
C ALA A 572 3.64 -16.38 -20.24
N GLU A 573 4.51 -16.46 -21.23
CA GLU A 573 4.84 -17.70 -21.96
C GLU A 573 5.83 -18.59 -21.20
N ASN A 574 6.62 -18.00 -20.28
CA ASN A 574 7.65 -18.72 -19.54
C ASN A 574 7.48 -18.51 -18.00
N PRO A 575 6.67 -19.34 -17.33
CA PRO A 575 6.44 -19.22 -15.89
C PRO A 575 7.70 -19.25 -15.03
N LYS A 576 8.76 -19.97 -15.45
CA LYS A 576 10.04 -19.98 -14.71
C LYS A 576 10.79 -18.65 -14.82
N LEU A 577 10.71 -17.98 -15.98
CA LEU A 577 11.29 -16.65 -16.14
C LEU A 577 10.51 -15.62 -15.31
N LEU A 578 9.18 -15.76 -15.24
CA LEU A 578 8.32 -14.94 -14.39
C LEU A 578 8.60 -15.15 -12.90
N GLU A 579 8.85 -16.41 -12.49
CA GLU A 579 9.26 -16.74 -11.12
C GLU A 579 10.61 -16.09 -10.77
N LYS A 580 11.60 -16.12 -11.69
CA LYS A 580 12.86 -15.40 -11.52
C LYS A 580 12.66 -13.89 -11.40
N PHE A 581 11.79 -13.30 -12.22
CA PHE A 581 11.43 -11.89 -12.12
C PHE A 581 10.77 -11.57 -10.75
N TRP A 582 9.88 -12.45 -10.27
CA TRP A 582 9.26 -12.31 -8.95
C TRP A 582 10.28 -12.37 -7.80
N GLN A 583 11.30 -13.23 -7.90
CA GLN A 583 12.39 -13.27 -6.90
C GLN A 583 13.11 -11.94 -6.83
N TYR A 584 13.53 -11.40 -7.97
CA TYR A 584 14.22 -10.11 -8.03
C TYR A 584 13.36 -8.94 -7.58
N LYS A 585 12.09 -8.94 -7.98
CA LYS A 585 11.10 -7.97 -7.47
C LYS A 585 11.06 -7.90 -5.93
N HIS A 586 11.31 -9.01 -5.25
CA HIS A 586 11.36 -9.11 -3.79
C HIS A 586 12.78 -9.15 -3.24
N THR A 587 13.75 -8.62 -4.02
CA THR A 587 15.16 -8.48 -3.63
C THR A 587 15.78 -9.79 -3.11
N SER A 588 15.35 -10.93 -3.66
CA SER A 588 15.79 -12.29 -3.28
C SER A 588 15.82 -12.54 -1.76
N ALA A 589 14.90 -11.92 -1.02
CA ALA A 589 14.84 -12.07 0.44
C ALA A 589 14.43 -13.49 0.86
N ASN A 590 15.21 -14.13 1.72
CA ASN A 590 15.01 -15.52 2.13
C ASN A 590 13.57 -15.85 2.56
N PRO A 591 12.88 -15.04 3.41
CA PRO A 591 11.50 -15.36 3.80
C PRO A 591 10.53 -15.41 2.60
N ARG A 592 10.74 -14.59 1.56
CA ARG A 592 9.91 -14.62 0.35
C ARG A 592 10.22 -15.83 -0.52
N LEU A 593 11.50 -16.18 -0.62
CA LEU A 593 11.91 -17.36 -1.40
C LEU A 593 11.40 -18.67 -0.76
N ASP A 594 11.39 -18.74 0.58
CA ASP A 594 10.86 -19.87 1.33
C ASP A 594 9.34 -20.03 1.15
N ASP A 595 8.59 -18.92 1.10
CA ASP A 595 7.15 -18.94 0.83
C ASP A 595 6.82 -19.38 -0.61
N GLY A 596 7.70 -19.05 -1.57
CA GLY A 596 7.51 -19.29 -3.00
C GLY A 596 6.41 -18.44 -3.64
N CYS A 597 6.15 -18.68 -4.92
CA CYS A 597 5.12 -17.97 -5.67
C CYS A 597 4.24 -18.95 -6.45
N ASP A 598 3.04 -19.19 -5.97
CA ASP A 598 2.05 -20.03 -6.64
C ASP A 598 1.49 -19.39 -7.92
N ASN A 599 0.66 -20.08 -8.66
CA ASN A 599 0.06 -19.59 -9.91
C ASN A 599 -0.72 -18.29 -9.74
N LYS A 600 -1.37 -18.07 -8.59
CA LYS A 600 -2.10 -16.84 -8.27
C LYS A 600 -1.13 -15.69 -8.02
N CYS A 601 -0.04 -15.94 -7.31
CA CYS A 601 1.05 -15.02 -7.08
C CYS A 601 1.71 -14.60 -8.41
N LEU A 602 2.08 -15.54 -9.27
CA LEU A 602 2.64 -15.28 -10.60
C LEU A 602 1.70 -14.45 -11.47
N SER A 603 0.42 -14.81 -11.48
CA SER A 603 -0.62 -14.04 -12.20
C SER A 603 -0.73 -12.60 -11.70
N LYS A 604 -0.64 -12.40 -10.37
CA LYS A 604 -0.66 -11.07 -9.77
C LYS A 604 0.58 -10.27 -10.13
N THR A 605 1.77 -10.87 -10.03
CA THR A 605 3.05 -10.24 -10.40
C THR A 605 3.00 -9.72 -11.84
N LEU A 606 2.56 -10.56 -12.78
CA LEU A 606 2.44 -10.19 -14.18
C LEU A 606 1.42 -9.07 -14.42
N CYS A 607 0.28 -9.13 -13.73
CA CYS A 607 -0.78 -8.12 -13.85
C CYS A 607 -0.36 -6.74 -13.35
N ARG A 608 0.40 -6.66 -12.25
CA ARG A 608 0.85 -5.38 -11.71
C ARG A 608 1.64 -4.59 -12.75
N MET A 609 2.49 -5.24 -13.52
CA MET A 609 3.29 -4.59 -14.56
C MET A 609 2.47 -4.02 -15.73
N ALA A 610 1.24 -4.50 -15.94
CA ALA A 610 0.36 -4.12 -17.05
C ALA A 610 -0.78 -3.19 -16.64
N VAL A 611 -0.81 -2.70 -15.38
CA VAL A 611 -1.91 -1.90 -14.84
C VAL A 611 -1.37 -0.57 -14.33
N THR A 612 -1.83 0.52 -14.91
CA THR A 612 -1.53 1.90 -14.50
C THR A 612 -2.78 2.70 -14.12
N VAL A 613 -3.95 2.08 -14.27
CA VAL A 613 -5.23 2.49 -13.69
C VAL A 613 -5.88 1.23 -13.14
N PHE A 614 -6.09 1.14 -11.85
CA PHE A 614 -6.39 -0.11 -11.14
C PHE A 614 -7.61 -0.88 -11.68
N ASP A 615 -8.63 -0.21 -12.18
CA ASP A 615 -9.84 -0.83 -12.76
C ASP A 615 -9.73 -1.16 -14.25
N GLN A 616 -8.66 -0.74 -14.94
CA GLN A 616 -8.42 -1.01 -16.37
C GLN A 616 -7.55 -2.26 -16.55
N LYS A 617 -8.19 -3.43 -16.59
CA LYS A 617 -7.52 -4.75 -16.57
C LYS A 617 -7.45 -5.47 -17.92
N THR A 618 -7.68 -4.77 -19.02
CA THR A 618 -7.73 -5.41 -20.36
C THR A 618 -6.43 -6.16 -20.68
N ARG A 619 -5.28 -5.50 -20.56
CA ARG A 619 -3.97 -6.12 -20.83
C ARG A 619 -3.62 -7.20 -19.81
N CYS A 620 -3.86 -6.94 -18.52
CA CYS A 620 -3.72 -7.92 -17.45
C CYS A 620 -4.51 -9.21 -17.74
N ASN A 621 -5.77 -9.10 -18.18
CA ASN A 621 -6.59 -10.28 -18.49
C ASN A 621 -6.05 -11.08 -19.68
N GLN A 622 -5.49 -10.41 -20.72
CA GLN A 622 -4.84 -11.07 -21.83
C GLN A 622 -3.60 -11.87 -21.37
N LEU A 623 -2.76 -11.24 -20.52
CA LEU A 623 -1.56 -11.86 -19.98
C LEU A 623 -1.90 -13.03 -19.06
N LYS A 624 -2.94 -12.91 -18.23
CA LYS A 624 -3.43 -14.02 -17.41
C LYS A 624 -3.85 -15.22 -18.24
N ALA A 625 -4.66 -15.02 -19.28
CA ALA A 625 -5.08 -16.10 -20.14
C ALA A 625 -3.89 -16.77 -20.84
N LYS A 626 -2.89 -15.98 -21.25
CA LYS A 626 -1.64 -16.50 -21.84
C LYS A 626 -0.84 -17.31 -20.81
N LEU A 627 -0.67 -16.82 -19.58
CA LEU A 627 0.00 -17.53 -18.49
C LEU A 627 -0.69 -18.84 -18.17
N GLU A 628 -2.01 -18.84 -17.98
CA GLU A 628 -2.79 -20.04 -17.68
C GLU A 628 -2.61 -21.14 -18.73
N SER A 629 -2.45 -20.76 -20.00
CA SER A 629 -2.20 -21.74 -21.09
C SER A 629 -0.79 -22.36 -21.05
N ASN A 630 0.15 -21.74 -20.33
CA ASN A 630 1.54 -22.20 -20.22
C ASN A 630 1.91 -22.78 -18.85
N LEU A 631 0.97 -22.71 -17.88
CA LEU A 631 1.17 -23.36 -16.59
C LEU A 631 1.05 -24.90 -16.73
N PRO A 632 1.82 -25.66 -15.94
CA PRO A 632 1.65 -27.12 -15.90
C PRO A 632 0.21 -27.49 -15.59
N ALA A 633 -0.35 -28.43 -16.33
CA ALA A 633 -1.69 -28.96 -16.01
C ALA A 633 -1.69 -29.45 -14.55
N VAL A 634 -2.60 -28.93 -13.75
CA VAL A 634 -2.83 -29.45 -12.39
C VAL A 634 -3.29 -30.88 -12.54
N THR A 635 -2.41 -31.84 -12.35
CA THR A 635 -2.78 -33.26 -12.22
C THR A 635 -3.55 -33.37 -10.91
N THR A 636 -4.88 -33.29 -11.00
CA THR A 636 -5.74 -33.76 -9.93
C THR A 636 -5.54 -35.28 -9.82
N GLU A 637 -4.54 -35.70 -9.05
CA GLU A 637 -4.51 -37.07 -8.57
C GLU A 637 -5.74 -37.24 -7.68
N SER A 638 -6.78 -37.86 -8.23
CA SER A 638 -7.84 -38.40 -7.42
C SER A 638 -7.21 -39.35 -6.40
N PRO A 639 -7.55 -39.25 -5.12
CA PRO A 639 -7.02 -40.18 -4.14
C PRO A 639 -7.42 -41.60 -4.55
N THR A 640 -6.45 -42.34 -5.06
CA THR A 640 -6.61 -43.78 -5.32
C THR A 640 -6.84 -44.44 -3.98
N THR A 641 -8.06 -44.87 -3.73
CA THR A 641 -8.41 -45.77 -2.64
C THR A 641 -7.67 -47.08 -2.84
N THR A 642 -6.51 -47.20 -2.24
CA THR A 642 -5.82 -48.49 -2.09
C THR A 642 -6.52 -49.26 -1.01
N SER A 643 -7.31 -50.25 -1.43
CA SER A 643 -7.85 -51.31 -0.60
C SER A 643 -6.73 -52.12 0.00
N SER A 644 -6.65 -52.15 1.31
CA SER A 644 -5.77 -53.05 2.08
C SER A 644 -6.14 -54.51 1.89
N PRO A 645 -5.18 -55.41 1.74
CA PRO A 645 -5.44 -56.81 1.95
C PRO A 645 -5.29 -57.18 3.43
N THR A 646 -6.35 -57.75 3.97
CA THR A 646 -6.41 -58.48 5.22
C THR A 646 -5.51 -59.71 5.18
N THR A 647 -4.65 -59.93 6.20
CA THR A 647 -4.36 -61.26 6.71
C THR A 647 -3.99 -61.26 8.19
N ALA A 648 -4.55 -62.23 8.86
CA ALA A 648 -4.59 -62.53 10.28
C ALA A 648 -3.27 -63.05 10.87
N SER A 649 -3.04 -62.85 12.17
CA SER A 649 -3.00 -63.89 13.20
C SER A 649 -2.22 -63.48 14.43
N SER A 650 -2.86 -63.60 15.56
CA SER A 650 -2.39 -63.54 16.95
C SER A 650 -1.42 -64.69 17.29
N PRO A 651 -0.94 -64.86 18.56
CA PRO A 651 -1.12 -64.15 19.82
C PRO A 651 0.16 -64.07 20.72
N GLY A 652 0.09 -63.34 21.83
CA GLY A 652 1.06 -63.54 22.92
C GLY A 652 0.95 -62.42 24.01
N THR A 653 0.20 -62.79 25.06
CA THR A 653 0.14 -62.09 26.37
C THR A 653 1.17 -62.73 27.31
N PRO A 654 1.36 -62.29 28.61
CA PRO A 654 1.11 -61.07 29.37
C PRO A 654 2.27 -60.69 30.31
N THR A 655 2.16 -59.63 31.10
CA THR A 655 2.40 -59.47 32.55
C THR A 655 2.68 -58.04 32.93
N THR A 656 1.85 -57.47 33.68
CA THR A 656 1.60 -57.26 35.12
C THR A 656 2.26 -56.04 35.73
N GLN A 657 1.39 -55.28 36.42
CA GLN A 657 1.50 -54.53 37.67
C GLN A 657 2.22 -53.17 37.64
N GLY A 658 1.71 -52.13 38.22
CA GLY A 658 0.64 -51.88 39.18
C GLY A 658 0.69 -50.42 39.60
N PRO A 659 -0.21 -49.89 40.36
CA PRO A 659 -0.59 -48.48 40.37
C PRO A 659 0.11 -47.66 41.46
N ILE A 660 0.24 -46.32 41.23
CA ILE A 660 0.40 -45.39 42.34
C ILE A 660 -0.61 -44.26 42.19
N THR A 661 -1.34 -44.10 43.22
CA THR A 661 -2.43 -43.26 43.62
C THR A 661 -2.08 -41.77 43.64
N THR A 662 -2.98 -40.97 43.07
CA THR A 662 -3.78 -39.87 43.59
C THR A 662 -3.16 -38.85 44.56
N GLU A 663 -3.31 -37.60 44.25
CA GLU A 663 -4.02 -36.67 45.13
C GLU A 663 -4.51 -35.44 44.38
N LYS A 664 -5.80 -35.13 44.61
CA LYS A 664 -6.55 -34.00 44.15
C LYS A 664 -6.54 -32.96 45.27
N PRO A 665 -6.36 -31.68 45.02
CA PRO A 665 -6.92 -30.65 45.90
C PRO A 665 -8.21 -30.06 45.31
N GLU A 666 -9.14 -29.93 46.18
CA GLU A 666 -10.50 -29.43 45.97
C GLU A 666 -10.59 -27.93 45.76
N GLY A 667 -11.60 -27.53 44.98
CA GLY A 667 -12.46 -26.44 45.34
C GLY A 667 -12.03 -25.02 44.99
N GLY A 668 -12.21 -24.62 43.72
CA GLY A 668 -12.43 -23.24 43.35
C GLY A 668 -13.64 -23.17 42.44
N THR A 669 -14.71 -22.62 42.95
CA THR A 669 -15.96 -22.38 42.23
C THR A 669 -15.70 -21.56 40.96
N ALA A 670 -15.77 -22.26 39.83
CA ALA A 670 -15.86 -21.64 38.52
C ALA A 670 -17.25 -21.00 38.39
N THR A 671 -17.34 -19.72 38.65
CA THR A 671 -18.44 -18.92 38.13
C THR A 671 -18.34 -18.93 36.61
N SER A 672 -19.32 -19.59 36.00
CA SER A 672 -19.57 -19.55 34.57
C SER A 672 -19.77 -18.10 34.13
N ILE A 673 -18.75 -17.49 33.54
CA ILE A 673 -18.90 -16.26 32.77
C ILE A 673 -19.48 -16.68 31.43
N SER A 674 -20.80 -16.56 31.38
CA SER A 674 -21.63 -16.76 30.20
C SER A 674 -21.24 -15.83 29.06
N GLY A 675 -21.09 -16.38 27.88
CA GLY A 675 -21.06 -15.90 26.52
C GLY A 675 -21.57 -14.51 26.14
N VAL A 676 -20.93 -13.44 26.57
CA VAL A 676 -21.34 -12.06 26.25
C VAL A 676 -20.26 -11.29 25.48
N GLN A 677 -19.14 -11.88 25.10
CA GLN A 677 -17.95 -11.11 24.67
C GLN A 677 -17.64 -11.06 23.17
N LEU A 678 -18.53 -11.45 22.26
CA LEU A 678 -18.12 -11.65 20.85
C LEU A 678 -18.77 -10.77 19.79
N THR A 679 -19.40 -9.64 20.15
CA THR A 679 -20.44 -9.11 19.25
C THR A 679 -20.30 -7.70 18.71
N THR A 680 -19.18 -7.00 18.92
CA THR A 680 -19.00 -5.62 18.43
C THR A 680 -18.10 -5.52 17.18
N MET A 681 -17.86 -6.60 16.49
CA MET A 681 -16.72 -6.82 15.61
C MET A 681 -16.68 -6.05 14.29
N ALA A 682 -17.78 -5.78 13.66
CA ALA A 682 -17.76 -5.38 12.26
C ALA A 682 -17.73 -3.87 11.98
N ALA A 683 -18.30 -3.06 12.88
CA ALA A 683 -18.37 -1.61 12.66
C ALA A 683 -17.00 -0.90 12.69
N ILE A 684 -15.98 -1.56 13.16
CA ILE A 684 -14.72 -0.96 13.58
C ILE A 684 -13.53 -1.43 12.79
N LEU A 685 -13.62 -2.59 12.15
CA LEU A 685 -12.63 -2.99 11.16
C LEU A 685 -12.37 -1.91 10.12
N LEU A 686 -13.35 -1.07 9.85
CA LEU A 686 -13.19 0.05 8.93
C LEU A 686 -12.71 1.32 9.58
N VAL A 687 -13.14 1.64 10.77
CA VAL A 687 -12.55 2.80 11.44
C VAL A 687 -11.14 2.48 11.91
N ALA A 688 -10.81 1.26 12.27
CA ALA A 688 -9.42 0.85 12.48
C ALA A 688 -8.61 0.83 11.18
N ARG A 689 -9.19 0.45 10.02
CA ARG A 689 -8.55 0.64 8.70
C ARG A 689 -8.62 2.07 8.19
N PHE A 690 -9.59 2.88 8.62
CA PHE A 690 -9.57 4.32 8.43
C PHE A 690 -8.54 5.01 9.33
N LEU A 691 -7.98 4.32 10.29
CA LEU A 691 -6.91 4.80 11.18
C LEU A 691 -5.54 4.15 10.87
N TYR A 692 -5.50 3.18 9.96
CA TYR A 692 -4.29 2.54 9.45
C TYR A 692 -3.94 3.15 8.10
#